data_93f07fcf8ccc9c781ae03d438f841c9f
#
_entry.id   93f07fcf8ccc9c781ae03d438f841c9f
#
_cell.length_a   1.000
_cell.length_b   1.000
_cell.length_c   1.000
_cell.angle_alpha   90.00
_cell.angle_beta   90.00
_cell.angle_gamma   90.00
#
_symmetry.space_group_name_H-M   'P 1'
#
loop_
_entity.id
_entity.type
_entity.pdbx_description
1 polymer ?
#
loop_
_entity_poly.entity_id
_entity_poly.type
_entity_poly.pdbx_seq_one_letter_code
_entity_poly.pdbx_strand_id
1 'polypeptide(L)'
;MINLNKTFSKKVLLIAAALLILVTGCKKKVETKYKYETVKGDLTEARIYTLDNGLTVYLSVNNEEPRIQTYIAVRTGSKNDPAETTGLAHYLEHLMFKGTTHFGTTDAEAEKVLLDDIEARYEKYRTLTDPEERRIAYHEIDSVSQLAAQYFIPNEYDKLMSAIGAEGTNAYTSEDVTCYTEDIPSNEIENWAKIQADRFQNMVIRGFHTELEAVYEEYNIGIAQDSRKVWEALNAMLFPTHPYGTQTTIGTQEHLKNPSITNIKNYFNKWYRPNNVAICMAGDFNPDEVIAIIDKYFGSWQPGNDVKQPEFAPLKPITTPKDTTIYGLEAENLMLGWRFDRGNSLQCDTLDIIGEMLSNGTAGLIDLDINQQMAMLYAWGGSSSNRDYTTFLLGGSPRPGQTLEEAKDLLLAEIEKLKAGDFSDDLLPSIINNAKLRQYTSLERNASRANMFVSTYINEIPWSQQVGYLDRISNMTKEQIVAFANKHFNDNYVVVYKRQGADENQKKIDKPAITPIPTNRDLVSDFVTEIQNTEVEPIQPRFVDFKKDLTFGETETGLPYIYVQNKENGRFSLVFRYEFGDESDLRYGLASQYLEYLGTDQLSNEQIKQQFYKLACEYYISVGSRTITVNLYGLSENMPEALALLENVMQNAQADPMVAEMCIQQLEKARMDDKLNQRSNFDALVQYGLYGPYNSQRNILSIEQMRQLDPQELLDLLKNLKNYEHTVLYYGPMSAQEMAAAVTENHKTVAQLQAVPQGKHYELQSTPENEILIAPYDAKNIYMRMIHNEQRPWNPDEAAVKAVFNEYYGGGMNTIVFQEMREARGLAYNAYAAYIEPYYTDHPEYFFTHIITQHDKMMDAVGHFLEILNEMPESEQAFGIAKEALTKRLASQRTTKFGLINAWLGAKMRGIDYDIDERIYNALPNITLQDIVKFEKEQMANKPYRYVILGDEKELDMKAIQKLGPIRRVSTEEIFGY
;
A
#
# COMPACT_ATOMS: atom_id res chain seq x y z
N MET A 1 55.97 52.69 19.08
CA MET A 1 54.52 52.19 19.08
C MET A 1 54.25 51.22 17.96
N ILE A 2 54.93 50.08 17.91
CA ILE A 2 54.67 48.97 17.01
C ILE A 2 55.25 47.74 17.70
N ASN A 3 54.58 47.19 18.75
CA ASN A 3 54.88 45.83 19.23
C ASN A 3 53.85 45.28 20.24
N LEU A 4 52.64 45.90 20.35
CA LEU A 4 51.62 45.40 21.28
C LEU A 4 50.44 44.69 20.58
N ASN A 5 50.34 44.74 19.23
CA ASN A 5 49.20 44.15 18.50
C ASN A 5 49.43 42.71 18.02
N LYS A 6 50.65 42.16 18.05
CA LYS A 6 50.89 40.76 17.63
C LYS A 6 50.67 39.73 18.75
N THR A 7 50.72 40.15 20.00
CA THR A 7 50.54 39.24 21.16
C THR A 7 49.06 39.08 21.53
N PHE A 8 48.22 40.09 21.23
CA PHE A 8 46.78 40.02 21.48
C PHE A 8 46.06 39.17 20.42
N SER A 9 46.49 39.27 19.15
CA SER A 9 45.95 38.44 18.05
C SER A 9 46.25 36.95 18.20
N LYS A 10 47.44 36.57 18.72
CA LYS A 10 47.79 35.19 18.98
C LYS A 10 47.07 34.56 20.19
N LYS A 11 46.74 35.36 21.21
CA LYS A 11 45.98 34.89 22.36
C LYS A 11 44.47 34.71 22.02
N VAL A 12 43.91 35.58 21.17
CA VAL A 12 42.53 35.45 20.68
C VAL A 12 42.38 34.27 19.72
N LEU A 13 43.37 34.02 18.85
CA LEU A 13 43.39 32.85 18.00
C LEU A 13 43.57 31.52 18.79
N LEU A 14 44.37 31.53 19.86
CA LEU A 14 44.54 30.36 20.73
C LEU A 14 43.29 30.07 21.61
N ILE A 15 42.58 31.13 22.04
CA ILE A 15 41.33 30.98 22.77
C ILE A 15 40.20 30.57 21.82
N ALA A 16 40.14 31.06 20.57
CA ALA A 16 39.20 30.60 19.55
C ALA A 16 39.48 29.17 19.09
N ALA A 17 40.76 28.78 18.96
CA ALA A 17 41.13 27.38 18.69
C ALA A 17 40.86 26.44 19.88
N ALA A 18 41.00 26.88 21.12
CA ALA A 18 40.65 26.11 22.30
C ALA A 18 39.13 26.04 22.52
N LEU A 19 38.36 27.06 22.13
CA LEU A 19 36.88 27.00 22.11
C LEU A 19 36.35 26.14 20.94
N LEU A 20 37.03 26.11 19.79
CA LEU A 20 36.69 25.17 18.71
C LEU A 20 37.01 23.70 19.05
N ILE A 21 38.01 23.47 19.90
CA ILE A 21 38.37 22.11 20.39
C ILE A 21 37.43 21.67 21.54
N LEU A 22 36.80 22.63 22.23
CA LEU A 22 35.82 22.34 23.28
C LEU A 22 34.39 22.21 22.74
N VAL A 23 34.10 22.63 21.50
CA VAL A 23 32.83 22.43 20.81
C VAL A 23 32.85 21.18 19.91
N THR A 24 34.02 20.67 19.52
CA THR A 24 34.18 19.28 19.14
C THR A 24 34.23 18.45 20.42
N GLY A 25 33.08 18.40 21.12
CA GLY A 25 32.86 17.47 22.18
C GLY A 25 33.29 16.09 21.69
N CYS A 26 34.25 15.48 22.36
CA CYS A 26 34.51 14.07 22.28
C CYS A 26 33.16 13.37 22.40
N LYS A 27 32.51 13.04 21.26
CA LYS A 27 31.65 11.88 21.23
C LYS A 27 32.57 10.74 21.69
N LYS A 28 32.52 10.39 22.97
CA LYS A 28 33.09 9.13 23.44
C LYS A 28 32.58 8.11 22.43
N LYS A 29 33.49 7.50 21.68
CA LYS A 29 33.19 6.28 20.97
C LYS A 29 32.68 5.35 22.07
N VAL A 30 31.37 5.13 22.11
CA VAL A 30 30.80 4.12 23.00
C VAL A 30 31.39 2.84 22.44
N GLU A 31 32.36 2.26 23.12
CA GLU A 31 32.82 0.90 22.81
C GLU A 31 31.57 0.03 23.03
N THR A 32 30.95 -0.46 21.92
CA THR A 32 29.77 -1.30 22.06
C THR A 32 30.17 -2.63 22.65
N LYS A 33 29.49 -3.06 23.68
CA LYS A 33 29.60 -4.43 24.20
C LYS A 33 29.04 -5.46 23.18
N TYR A 34 28.32 -4.98 22.17
CA TYR A 34 27.59 -5.81 21.20
C TYR A 34 28.45 -6.09 19.98
N LYS A 35 28.57 -7.37 19.64
CA LYS A 35 29.17 -7.80 18.37
C LYS A 35 28.13 -7.79 17.28
N TYR A 36 28.53 -7.38 16.09
CA TYR A 36 27.67 -7.41 14.91
C TYR A 36 28.42 -7.97 13.71
N GLU A 37 27.65 -8.47 12.77
CA GLU A 37 28.12 -8.91 11.46
C GLU A 37 27.87 -7.80 10.43
N THR A 38 28.79 -7.71 9.46
CA THR A 38 28.64 -6.85 8.26
C THR A 38 29.08 -7.62 7.05
N VAL A 39 28.56 -7.26 5.89
CA VAL A 39 28.95 -7.86 4.61
C VAL A 39 29.62 -6.81 3.74
N LYS A 40 30.79 -7.14 3.19
CA LYS A 40 31.50 -6.23 2.29
C LYS A 40 30.70 -6.01 1.01
N GLY A 41 30.51 -4.74 0.61
CA GLY A 41 29.77 -4.38 -0.59
C GLY A 41 28.25 -4.21 -0.33
N ASP A 42 27.81 -4.34 0.90
CA ASP A 42 26.44 -4.07 1.30
C ASP A 42 26.11 -2.58 1.21
N LEU A 43 25.24 -2.21 0.28
CA LEU A 43 24.82 -0.82 0.08
C LEU A 43 23.88 -0.32 1.18
N THR A 44 23.29 -1.20 1.99
CA THR A 44 22.48 -0.82 3.16
C THR A 44 23.34 -0.51 4.37
N GLU A 45 24.65 -0.89 4.33
CA GLU A 45 25.57 -0.82 5.45
C GLU A 45 25.02 -1.49 6.73
N ALA A 46 24.26 -2.57 6.56
CA ALA A 46 23.56 -3.25 7.64
C ALA A 46 24.53 -3.74 8.72
N ARG A 47 24.16 -3.50 10.00
CA ARG A 47 24.74 -4.15 11.15
C ARG A 47 23.76 -5.19 11.69
N ILE A 48 24.18 -6.45 11.74
CA ILE A 48 23.37 -7.57 12.19
C ILE A 48 23.86 -8.04 13.55
N TYR A 49 23.01 -7.92 14.55
CA TYR A 49 23.30 -8.31 15.93
C TYR A 49 22.50 -9.56 16.29
N THR A 50 23.06 -10.38 17.17
CA THR A 50 22.32 -11.45 17.86
C THR A 50 22.54 -11.24 19.36
N LEU A 51 21.47 -10.98 20.10
CA LEU A 51 21.51 -10.82 21.56
C LEU A 51 21.68 -12.18 22.24
N ASP A 52 22.06 -12.16 23.53
CA ASP A 52 22.31 -13.37 24.31
C ASP A 52 21.08 -14.31 24.41
N ASN A 53 19.88 -13.76 24.30
CA ASN A 53 18.61 -14.52 24.25
C ASN A 53 18.21 -15.00 22.86
N GLY A 54 19.03 -14.75 21.84
CA GLY A 54 18.82 -15.20 20.47
C GLY A 54 18.03 -14.24 19.59
N LEU A 55 17.62 -13.05 20.10
CA LEU A 55 16.94 -12.03 19.29
C LEU A 55 17.91 -11.50 18.22
N THR A 56 17.47 -11.53 16.98
CA THR A 56 18.22 -10.97 15.85
C THR A 56 17.80 -9.53 15.59
N VAL A 57 18.77 -8.63 15.38
CA VAL A 57 18.49 -7.22 15.11
C VAL A 57 19.27 -6.75 13.88
N TYR A 58 18.55 -6.24 12.89
CA TYR A 58 19.10 -5.66 11.65
C TYR A 58 18.95 -4.15 11.73
N LEU A 59 20.04 -3.40 11.57
CA LEU A 59 20.06 -1.94 11.62
C LEU A 59 20.72 -1.38 10.36
N SER A 60 20.01 -0.54 9.61
CA SER A 60 20.53 0.21 8.45
C SER A 60 20.28 1.70 8.62
N VAL A 61 21.33 2.50 8.62
CA VAL A 61 21.21 3.95 8.79
C VAL A 61 20.85 4.63 7.46
N ASN A 62 19.85 5.52 7.52
CA ASN A 62 19.47 6.42 6.45
C ASN A 62 18.94 7.72 7.06
N ASN A 63 19.71 8.79 6.96
CA ASN A 63 19.46 10.07 7.63
C ASN A 63 18.68 11.08 6.75
N GLU A 64 17.91 10.60 5.76
CA GLU A 64 17.15 11.49 4.87
C GLU A 64 16.01 12.18 5.62
N GLU A 65 15.34 11.45 6.48
CA GLU A 65 14.26 11.94 7.35
C GLU A 65 14.53 11.52 8.79
N PRO A 66 14.20 12.35 9.80
CA PRO A 66 14.36 11.98 11.20
C PRO A 66 13.26 10.98 11.64
N ARG A 67 13.14 9.88 10.90
CA ARG A 67 12.18 8.79 11.13
C ARG A 67 12.86 7.45 11.01
N ILE A 68 12.25 6.44 11.61
CA ILE A 68 12.72 5.06 11.64
C ILE A 68 11.57 4.15 11.24
N GLN A 69 11.74 3.43 10.14
CA GLN A 69 10.85 2.33 9.80
C GLN A 69 11.26 1.09 10.60
N THR A 70 10.32 0.49 11.27
CA THR A 70 10.50 -0.69 12.12
C THR A 70 9.66 -1.86 11.63
N TYR A 71 10.23 -3.06 11.71
CA TYR A 71 9.50 -4.33 11.55
C TYR A 71 9.92 -5.27 12.66
N ILE A 72 8.94 -5.91 13.32
CA ILE A 72 9.17 -7.03 14.22
C ILE A 72 8.59 -8.27 13.54
N ALA A 73 9.48 -9.11 13.01
CA ALA A 73 9.14 -10.28 12.23
C ALA A 73 9.24 -11.55 13.08
N VAL A 74 8.13 -12.23 13.27
CA VAL A 74 8.07 -13.54 13.92
C VAL A 74 8.12 -14.61 12.84
N ARG A 75 9.05 -15.58 12.95
CA ARG A 75 9.17 -16.69 11.99
C ARG A 75 8.11 -17.76 12.27
N THR A 76 6.86 -17.36 12.09
CA THR A 76 5.68 -18.22 12.21
C THR A 76 4.50 -17.60 11.47
N GLY A 77 3.69 -18.42 10.84
CA GLY A 77 2.51 -18.02 10.11
C GLY A 77 1.50 -19.16 10.05
N SER A 78 0.55 -19.08 9.11
CA SER A 78 -0.56 -20.03 9.03
C SER A 78 -0.13 -21.48 8.81
N LYS A 79 1.04 -21.76 8.25
CA LYS A 79 1.54 -23.13 8.13
C LYS A 79 1.82 -23.79 9.48
N ASN A 80 2.00 -23.01 10.52
CA ASN A 80 2.27 -23.48 11.88
C ASN A 80 0.98 -23.66 12.70
N ASP A 81 -0.18 -23.33 12.14
CA ASP A 81 -1.46 -23.54 12.79
C ASP A 81 -1.72 -25.05 13.00
N PRO A 82 -2.31 -25.45 14.13
CA PRO A 82 -2.81 -26.81 14.27
C PRO A 82 -3.88 -27.09 13.19
N ALA A 83 -3.81 -28.25 12.56
CA ALA A 83 -4.72 -28.61 11.46
C ALA A 83 -6.21 -28.61 11.84
N GLU A 84 -6.51 -28.80 13.13
CA GLU A 84 -7.86 -28.79 13.71
C GLU A 84 -8.36 -27.40 14.12
N THR A 85 -7.51 -26.36 14.03
CA THR A 85 -7.84 -24.96 14.39
C THR A 85 -7.03 -23.98 13.55
N THR A 86 -7.22 -23.97 12.25
CA THR A 86 -6.54 -23.05 11.33
C THR A 86 -7.04 -21.62 11.47
N GLY A 87 -6.23 -20.65 11.07
CA GLY A 87 -6.49 -19.22 11.22
C GLY A 87 -5.97 -18.63 12.54
N LEU A 88 -5.25 -19.42 13.36
CA LEU A 88 -4.76 -18.97 14.66
C LEU A 88 -3.68 -17.90 14.54
N ALA A 89 -2.75 -18.04 13.61
CA ALA A 89 -1.69 -17.07 13.39
C ALA A 89 -2.26 -15.68 13.09
N HIS A 90 -3.21 -15.61 12.17
CA HIS A 90 -3.89 -14.39 11.77
C HIS A 90 -4.75 -13.81 12.90
N TYR A 91 -5.52 -14.66 13.59
CA TYR A 91 -6.33 -14.17 14.71
C TYR A 91 -5.48 -13.68 15.88
N LEU A 92 -4.34 -14.33 16.17
CA LEU A 92 -3.38 -13.84 17.16
C LEU A 92 -2.79 -12.50 16.77
N GLU A 93 -2.51 -12.28 15.47
CA GLU A 93 -2.08 -10.96 14.98
C GLU A 93 -3.04 -9.86 15.43
N HIS A 94 -4.36 -10.02 15.21
CA HIS A 94 -5.38 -9.07 15.67
C HIS A 94 -5.37 -8.89 17.19
N LEU A 95 -5.25 -9.99 17.93
CA LEU A 95 -5.27 -9.95 19.40
C LEU A 95 -4.02 -9.28 20.00
N MET A 96 -2.91 -9.22 19.27
CA MET A 96 -1.70 -8.50 19.67
C MET A 96 -1.92 -6.98 19.77
N PHE A 97 -2.99 -6.43 19.21
CA PHE A 97 -3.35 -5.01 19.34
C PHE A 97 -4.25 -4.70 20.55
N LYS A 98 -4.68 -5.73 21.29
CA LYS A 98 -5.69 -5.56 22.37
C LYS A 98 -5.07 -5.29 23.74
N GLY A 99 -3.74 -5.28 23.86
CA GLY A 99 -3.00 -4.85 25.04
C GLY A 99 -2.30 -5.97 25.82
N THR A 100 -1.82 -5.60 26.98
CA THR A 100 -0.95 -6.40 27.86
C THR A 100 -1.47 -6.42 29.28
N THR A 101 -0.68 -6.93 30.23
CA THR A 101 -0.97 -6.78 31.66
C THR A 101 -0.81 -5.34 32.17
N HIS A 102 -0.21 -4.42 31.37
CA HIS A 102 0.10 -3.05 31.79
C HIS A 102 -0.72 -2.00 31.06
N PHE A 103 -1.20 -2.30 29.83
CA PHE A 103 -2.08 -1.42 29.07
C PHE A 103 -3.22 -2.21 28.41
N GLY A 104 -4.28 -1.51 28.00
CA GLY A 104 -5.50 -2.10 27.47
C GLY A 104 -6.51 -2.47 28.54
N THR A 105 -6.27 -2.13 29.79
CA THR A 105 -7.17 -2.42 30.92
C THR A 105 -6.99 -1.41 32.04
N THR A 106 -8.08 -1.22 32.82
CA THR A 106 -8.06 -0.40 34.04
C THR A 106 -7.66 -1.21 35.29
N ASP A 107 -7.84 -2.54 35.26
CA ASP A 107 -7.49 -3.45 36.36
C ASP A 107 -7.27 -4.87 35.82
N ALA A 108 -6.01 -5.20 35.56
CA ALA A 108 -5.62 -6.48 34.97
C ALA A 108 -5.94 -7.70 35.87
N GLU A 109 -5.88 -7.54 37.20
CA GLU A 109 -6.13 -8.64 38.14
C GLU A 109 -7.64 -8.97 38.23
N ALA A 110 -8.50 -7.94 38.29
CA ALA A 110 -9.95 -8.13 38.29
C ALA A 110 -10.43 -8.66 36.94
N GLU A 111 -9.91 -8.13 35.82
CA GLU A 111 -10.22 -8.57 34.48
C GLU A 111 -9.83 -10.03 34.23
N LYS A 112 -8.67 -10.46 34.73
CA LYS A 112 -8.14 -11.82 34.54
C LYS A 112 -9.12 -12.91 34.93
N VAL A 113 -9.85 -12.74 36.00
CA VAL A 113 -10.85 -13.72 36.48
C VAL A 113 -11.94 -13.94 35.43
N LEU A 114 -12.37 -12.87 34.75
CA LEU A 114 -13.39 -12.93 33.71
C LEU A 114 -12.83 -13.51 32.40
N LEU A 115 -11.58 -13.15 32.05
CA LEU A 115 -10.93 -13.70 30.88
C LEU A 115 -10.69 -15.23 31.02
N ASP A 116 -10.34 -15.71 32.20
CA ASP A 116 -10.19 -17.15 32.47
C ASP A 116 -11.55 -17.88 32.36
N ASP A 117 -12.65 -17.25 32.79
CA ASP A 117 -14.01 -17.80 32.62
C ASP A 117 -14.44 -17.81 31.13
N ILE A 118 -14.14 -16.75 30.38
CA ILE A 118 -14.41 -16.67 28.94
C ILE A 118 -13.66 -17.80 28.20
N GLU A 119 -12.38 -18.01 28.51
CA GLU A 119 -11.60 -19.13 27.93
C GLU A 119 -12.26 -20.48 28.22
N ALA A 120 -12.59 -20.76 29.48
CA ALA A 120 -13.23 -22.01 29.87
C ALA A 120 -14.58 -22.25 29.13
N ARG A 121 -15.37 -21.18 28.93
CA ARG A 121 -16.63 -21.25 28.20
C ARG A 121 -16.43 -21.50 26.69
N TYR A 122 -15.45 -20.87 26.06
CA TYR A 122 -15.10 -21.16 24.67
C TYR A 122 -14.65 -22.59 24.46
N GLU A 123 -13.80 -23.14 25.35
CA GLU A 123 -13.36 -24.52 25.28
C GLU A 123 -14.52 -25.52 25.47
N LYS A 124 -15.50 -25.19 26.32
CA LYS A 124 -16.76 -25.95 26.45
C LYS A 124 -17.62 -25.81 25.18
N TYR A 125 -17.79 -24.60 24.66
CA TYR A 125 -18.59 -24.31 23.46
C TYR A 125 -18.16 -25.14 22.24
N ARG A 126 -16.86 -25.35 22.07
CA ARG A 126 -16.29 -26.18 20.99
C ARG A 126 -16.73 -27.64 21.05
N THR A 127 -17.13 -28.15 22.19
CA THR A 127 -17.55 -29.54 22.37
C THR A 127 -19.04 -29.75 22.12
N LEU A 128 -19.81 -28.67 22.02
CA LEU A 128 -21.25 -28.71 21.82
C LEU A 128 -21.59 -28.90 20.33
N THR A 129 -22.55 -29.80 20.06
CA THR A 129 -23.02 -30.07 18.70
C THR A 129 -24.50 -29.72 18.48
N ASP A 130 -25.29 -29.68 19.57
CA ASP A 130 -26.70 -29.26 19.51
C ASP A 130 -26.79 -27.74 19.25
N PRO A 131 -27.54 -27.28 18.23
CA PRO A 131 -27.63 -25.85 17.89
C PRO A 131 -28.19 -24.97 18.99
N GLU A 132 -29.16 -25.49 19.78
CA GLU A 132 -29.76 -24.69 20.86
C GLU A 132 -28.82 -24.59 22.06
N GLU A 133 -28.12 -25.67 22.42
CA GLU A 133 -27.10 -25.65 23.46
C GLU A 133 -25.97 -24.69 23.07
N ARG A 134 -25.55 -24.65 21.79
CA ARG A 134 -24.55 -23.70 21.28
C ARG A 134 -25.05 -22.25 21.37
N ARG A 135 -26.30 -21.99 20.98
CA ARG A 135 -26.88 -20.65 21.06
C ARG A 135 -26.90 -20.12 22.51
N ILE A 136 -27.30 -20.97 23.46
CA ILE A 136 -27.31 -20.63 24.89
C ILE A 136 -25.88 -20.36 25.39
N ALA A 137 -24.93 -21.26 25.08
CA ALA A 137 -23.53 -21.10 25.50
C ALA A 137 -22.89 -19.84 24.90
N TYR A 138 -23.22 -19.49 23.64
CA TYR A 138 -22.72 -18.26 23.00
C TYR A 138 -23.26 -17.00 23.71
N HIS A 139 -24.52 -16.98 24.07
CA HIS A 139 -25.12 -15.89 24.86
C HIS A 139 -24.50 -15.77 26.27
N GLU A 140 -24.15 -16.90 26.91
CA GLU A 140 -23.43 -16.89 28.20
C GLU A 140 -22.01 -16.29 28.01
N ILE A 141 -21.31 -16.62 26.92
CA ILE A 141 -20.01 -16.02 26.57
C ILE A 141 -20.14 -14.53 26.38
N ASP A 142 -21.13 -14.08 25.61
CA ASP A 142 -21.40 -12.66 25.39
C ASP A 142 -21.64 -11.93 26.72
N SER A 143 -22.44 -12.50 27.62
CA SER A 143 -22.72 -11.91 28.93
C SER A 143 -21.47 -11.72 29.78
N VAL A 144 -20.56 -12.72 29.84
CA VAL A 144 -19.31 -12.60 30.60
C VAL A 144 -18.34 -11.65 29.91
N SER A 145 -18.33 -11.62 28.56
CA SER A 145 -17.53 -10.67 27.77
C SER A 145 -17.92 -9.23 28.05
N GLN A 146 -19.23 -8.96 28.28
CA GLN A 146 -19.72 -7.63 28.69
C GLN A 146 -19.21 -7.22 30.07
N LEU A 147 -19.06 -8.16 31.00
CA LEU A 147 -18.46 -7.87 32.31
C LEU A 147 -16.97 -7.55 32.18
N ALA A 148 -16.24 -8.29 31.37
CA ALA A 148 -14.83 -8.04 31.11
C ALA A 148 -14.61 -6.70 30.39
N ALA A 149 -15.51 -6.33 29.46
CA ALA A 149 -15.43 -5.07 28.72
C ALA A 149 -15.51 -3.81 29.61
N GLN A 150 -16.00 -3.91 30.86
CA GLN A 150 -15.97 -2.80 31.81
C GLN A 150 -14.54 -2.40 32.23
N TYR A 151 -13.59 -3.34 32.17
CA TYR A 151 -12.18 -3.10 32.47
C TYR A 151 -11.36 -2.79 31.21
N PHE A 152 -11.80 -3.28 30.04
CA PHE A 152 -11.09 -3.17 28.78
C PHE A 152 -11.05 -1.73 28.26
N ILE A 153 -9.88 -1.26 27.85
CA ILE A 153 -9.68 0.02 27.16
C ILE A 153 -9.36 -0.31 25.69
N PRO A 154 -10.38 -0.27 24.79
CA PRO A 154 -10.17 -0.58 23.37
C PRO A 154 -9.15 0.35 22.72
N ASN A 155 -8.37 -0.19 21.78
CA ASN A 155 -7.40 0.55 20.96
C ASN A 155 -6.33 1.33 21.74
N GLU A 156 -5.98 0.88 22.97
CA GLU A 156 -4.99 1.59 23.76
C GLU A 156 -3.57 1.45 23.16
N TYR A 157 -3.30 0.38 22.40
CA TYR A 157 -2.07 0.27 21.63
C TYR A 157 -1.97 1.38 20.57
N ASP A 158 -3.07 1.64 19.85
CA ASP A 158 -3.10 2.71 18.84
C ASP A 158 -2.97 4.10 19.49
N LYS A 159 -3.51 4.29 20.71
CA LYS A 159 -3.27 5.50 21.51
C LYS A 159 -1.78 5.69 21.81
N LEU A 160 -1.09 4.60 22.19
CA LEU A 160 0.36 4.62 22.44
C LEU A 160 1.15 4.97 21.19
N MET A 161 0.83 4.33 20.03
CA MET A 161 1.52 4.61 18.79
C MET A 161 1.26 6.04 18.30
N SER A 162 0.02 6.52 18.40
CA SER A 162 -0.31 7.91 18.07
C SER A 162 0.42 8.90 18.99
N ALA A 163 0.49 8.63 20.31
CA ALA A 163 1.15 9.50 21.26
C ALA A 163 2.66 9.66 20.99
N ILE A 164 3.33 8.66 20.42
CA ILE A 164 4.73 8.76 19.98
C ILE A 164 4.87 9.26 18.53
N GLY A 165 3.78 9.59 17.82
CA GLY A 165 3.81 10.09 16.44
C GLY A 165 4.13 9.01 15.40
N ALA A 166 3.80 7.77 15.68
CA ALA A 166 3.94 6.67 14.72
C ALA A 166 2.95 6.82 13.56
N GLU A 167 3.37 6.37 12.39
CA GLU A 167 2.56 6.25 11.18
C GLU A 167 2.61 4.82 10.65
N GLY A 168 1.62 4.45 9.86
CA GLY A 168 1.61 3.14 9.21
C GLY A 168 1.60 1.96 10.17
N THR A 169 1.12 2.16 11.42
CA THR A 169 0.93 1.09 12.39
C THR A 169 0.04 0.01 11.78
N ASN A 170 0.61 -1.17 11.58
CA ASN A 170 -0.07 -2.29 10.93
C ASN A 170 0.61 -3.62 11.26
N ALA A 171 0.01 -4.71 10.79
CA ALA A 171 0.62 -6.02 10.79
C ALA A 171 0.15 -6.83 9.58
N TYR A 172 0.80 -7.93 9.32
CA TYR A 172 0.37 -8.91 8.33
C TYR A 172 0.81 -10.32 8.70
N THR A 173 -0.01 -11.28 8.30
CA THR A 173 0.28 -12.70 8.44
C THR A 173 0.27 -13.36 7.07
N SER A 174 1.27 -14.22 6.82
CA SER A 174 1.31 -15.12 5.68
C SER A 174 1.52 -16.57 6.14
N GLU A 175 1.91 -17.44 5.23
CA GLU A 175 2.20 -18.83 5.55
C GLU A 175 3.40 -18.98 6.51
N ASP A 176 4.41 -18.10 6.40
CA ASP A 176 5.71 -18.22 7.08
C ASP A 176 6.00 -17.13 8.10
N VAL A 177 5.28 -16.04 8.07
CA VAL A 177 5.56 -14.85 8.89
C VAL A 177 4.32 -14.24 9.48
N THR A 178 4.44 -13.73 10.71
CA THR A 178 3.59 -12.69 11.28
C THR A 178 4.49 -11.50 11.59
N CYS A 179 4.20 -10.35 11.01
CA CYS A 179 5.06 -9.18 11.06
C CYS A 179 4.29 -7.94 11.49
N TYR A 180 4.88 -7.14 12.37
CA TYR A 180 4.33 -5.90 12.91
C TYR A 180 5.20 -4.74 12.46
N THR A 181 4.60 -3.65 12.01
CA THR A 181 5.33 -2.54 11.40
C THR A 181 4.83 -1.18 11.87
N GLU A 182 5.76 -0.27 12.08
CA GLU A 182 5.51 1.14 12.36
C GLU A 182 6.63 2.00 11.76
N ASP A 183 6.29 3.21 11.35
CA ASP A 183 7.22 4.30 11.05
C ASP A 183 7.14 5.34 12.17
N ILE A 184 8.23 5.52 12.92
CA ILE A 184 8.26 6.36 14.12
C ILE A 184 9.23 7.53 13.97
N PRO A 185 8.98 8.68 14.65
CA PRO A 185 9.99 9.71 14.82
C PRO A 185 11.25 9.15 15.50
N SER A 186 12.43 9.53 15.02
CA SER A 186 13.71 8.95 15.49
C SER A 186 14.02 9.19 16.97
N ASN A 187 13.48 10.25 17.56
CA ASN A 187 13.61 10.56 18.99
C ASN A 187 12.72 9.66 19.90
N GLU A 188 11.77 8.92 19.32
CA GLU A 188 10.82 8.07 20.04
C GLU A 188 11.25 6.59 20.13
N ILE A 189 12.45 6.26 19.68
CA ILE A 189 12.94 4.87 19.62
C ILE A 189 12.91 4.16 21.00
N GLU A 190 13.16 4.87 22.09
CA GLU A 190 13.14 4.27 23.43
C GLU A 190 11.70 3.99 23.91
N ASN A 191 10.77 4.91 23.67
CA ASN A 191 9.34 4.72 23.94
C ASN A 191 8.79 3.56 23.09
N TRP A 192 9.11 3.51 21.80
CA TRP A 192 8.75 2.39 20.93
C TRP A 192 9.27 1.05 21.48
N ALA A 193 10.54 0.99 21.83
CA ALA A 193 11.15 -0.24 22.34
C ALA A 193 10.49 -0.72 23.64
N LYS A 194 10.12 0.20 24.54
CA LYS A 194 9.41 -0.09 25.79
C LYS A 194 8.01 -0.66 25.51
N ILE A 195 7.24 -0.03 24.60
CA ILE A 195 5.89 -0.46 24.24
C ILE A 195 5.93 -1.84 23.57
N GLN A 196 6.82 -2.03 22.59
CA GLN A 196 6.90 -3.30 21.87
C GLN A 196 7.41 -4.44 22.76
N ALA A 197 8.37 -4.17 23.63
CA ALA A 197 8.86 -5.18 24.56
C ALA A 197 7.78 -5.64 25.53
N ASP A 198 6.94 -4.74 26.02
CA ASP A 198 5.78 -5.10 26.85
C ASP A 198 4.77 -5.93 26.07
N ARG A 199 4.43 -5.52 24.83
CA ARG A 199 3.51 -6.20 23.93
C ARG A 199 3.93 -7.65 23.65
N PHE A 200 5.20 -7.89 23.36
CA PHE A 200 5.71 -9.22 23.04
C PHE A 200 5.97 -10.12 24.25
N GLN A 201 6.13 -9.55 25.44
CA GLN A 201 6.41 -10.30 26.66
C GLN A 201 5.18 -10.51 27.56
N ASN A 202 4.24 -9.56 27.56
CA ASN A 202 3.13 -9.51 28.54
C ASN A 202 1.74 -9.47 27.88
N MET A 203 1.61 -9.90 26.63
CA MET A 203 0.35 -9.94 25.87
C MET A 203 -0.77 -10.65 26.64
N VAL A 204 -1.96 -10.08 26.63
CA VAL A 204 -3.19 -10.64 27.19
C VAL A 204 -4.25 -10.73 26.11
N ILE A 205 -4.86 -11.90 25.96
CA ILE A 205 -6.01 -12.09 25.06
C ILE A 205 -7.23 -11.45 25.69
N ARG A 206 -7.64 -10.28 25.14
CA ARG A 206 -8.86 -9.56 25.55
C ARG A 206 -9.63 -9.08 24.33
N GLY A 207 -10.89 -8.68 24.52
CA GLY A 207 -11.74 -8.31 23.39
C GLY A 207 -11.97 -9.45 22.39
N PHE A 208 -11.67 -10.69 22.77
CA PHE A 208 -11.70 -11.86 21.89
C PHE A 208 -13.06 -12.03 21.20
N HIS A 209 -14.15 -11.94 21.97
CA HIS A 209 -15.49 -12.12 21.46
C HIS A 209 -15.88 -11.08 20.41
N THR A 210 -15.50 -9.82 20.64
CA THR A 210 -15.76 -8.72 19.70
C THR A 210 -14.86 -8.78 18.48
N GLU A 211 -13.55 -9.07 18.66
CA GLU A 211 -12.61 -9.17 17.55
C GLU A 211 -12.92 -10.34 16.60
N LEU A 212 -13.54 -11.40 17.11
CA LEU A 212 -14.01 -12.51 16.27
C LEU A 212 -15.02 -12.04 15.20
N GLU A 213 -15.80 -11.01 15.51
CA GLU A 213 -16.72 -10.38 14.56
C GLU A 213 -15.98 -9.76 13.37
N ALA A 214 -14.88 -9.04 13.65
CA ALA A 214 -14.05 -8.44 12.61
C ALA A 214 -13.43 -9.52 11.69
N VAL A 215 -12.92 -10.61 12.27
CA VAL A 215 -12.35 -11.74 11.50
C VAL A 215 -13.42 -12.45 10.67
N TYR A 216 -14.66 -12.56 11.16
CA TYR A 216 -15.78 -13.08 10.36
C TYR A 216 -16.10 -12.19 9.16
N GLU A 217 -16.12 -10.87 9.35
CA GLU A 217 -16.37 -9.95 8.25
C GLU A 217 -15.25 -10.02 7.20
N GLU A 218 -14.01 -10.08 7.65
CA GLU A 218 -12.87 -10.23 6.76
C GLU A 218 -12.92 -11.54 5.97
N TYR A 219 -13.28 -12.64 6.63
CA TYR A 219 -13.52 -13.91 5.95
C TYR A 219 -14.62 -13.77 4.87
N ASN A 220 -15.76 -13.17 5.23
CA ASN A 220 -16.86 -12.97 4.30
C ASN A 220 -16.51 -12.06 3.11
N ILE A 221 -15.72 -11.02 3.33
CA ILE A 221 -15.18 -10.18 2.25
C ILE A 221 -14.26 -11.00 1.35
N GLY A 222 -13.36 -11.78 1.97
CA GLY A 222 -12.36 -12.56 1.25
C GLY A 222 -12.96 -13.66 0.34
N ILE A 223 -13.98 -14.37 0.78
CA ILE A 223 -14.63 -15.41 -0.05
C ILE A 223 -15.39 -14.84 -1.26
N ALA A 224 -15.71 -13.55 -1.24
CA ALA A 224 -16.33 -12.88 -2.38
C ALA A 224 -15.33 -12.53 -3.49
N GLN A 225 -14.01 -12.57 -3.22
CA GLN A 225 -12.97 -12.24 -4.18
C GLN A 225 -12.58 -13.46 -5.02
N ASP A 226 -12.75 -13.37 -6.32
CA ASP A 226 -12.42 -14.45 -7.23
C ASP A 226 -10.92 -14.75 -7.29
N SER A 227 -10.08 -13.73 -7.18
CA SER A 227 -8.61 -13.87 -7.11
C SER A 227 -8.15 -14.77 -5.96
N ARG A 228 -8.79 -14.65 -4.80
CA ARG A 228 -8.50 -15.51 -3.66
C ARG A 228 -8.83 -16.97 -3.93
N LYS A 229 -9.98 -17.24 -4.56
CA LYS A 229 -10.38 -18.61 -4.93
C LYS A 229 -9.38 -19.25 -5.90
N VAL A 230 -8.89 -18.47 -6.89
CA VAL A 230 -7.84 -18.92 -7.81
C VAL A 230 -6.58 -19.30 -7.05
N TRP A 231 -6.14 -18.46 -6.13
CA TRP A 231 -4.92 -18.67 -5.34
C TRP A 231 -5.02 -19.90 -4.42
N GLU A 232 -6.14 -20.04 -3.72
CA GLU A 232 -6.40 -21.21 -2.85
C GLU A 232 -6.45 -22.50 -3.66
N ALA A 233 -7.13 -22.52 -4.82
CA ALA A 233 -7.19 -23.68 -5.70
C ALA A 233 -5.81 -24.04 -6.26
N LEU A 234 -5.02 -23.06 -6.67
CA LEU A 234 -3.66 -23.27 -7.17
C LEU A 234 -2.77 -23.89 -6.08
N ASN A 235 -2.79 -23.32 -4.88
CA ASN A 235 -1.98 -23.81 -3.76
C ASN A 235 -2.40 -25.22 -3.33
N ALA A 236 -3.69 -25.54 -3.31
CA ALA A 236 -4.18 -26.89 -3.02
C ALA A 236 -3.66 -27.94 -4.02
N MET A 237 -3.46 -27.55 -5.28
CA MET A 237 -2.91 -28.45 -6.29
C MET A 237 -1.39 -28.54 -6.25
N LEU A 238 -0.70 -27.41 -6.01
CA LEU A 238 0.77 -27.37 -5.88
C LEU A 238 1.25 -28.07 -4.60
N PHE A 239 0.50 -27.93 -3.49
CA PHE A 239 0.91 -28.36 -2.15
C PHE A 239 -0.13 -29.27 -1.45
N PRO A 240 -0.55 -30.38 -2.07
CA PRO A 240 -1.74 -31.16 -1.64
C PRO A 240 -1.62 -31.79 -0.26
N THR A 241 -0.42 -31.93 0.31
CA THR A 241 -0.18 -32.48 1.65
C THR A 241 0.72 -31.59 2.51
N HIS A 242 1.02 -30.39 2.06
CA HIS A 242 1.78 -29.38 2.79
C HIS A 242 0.84 -28.27 3.27
N PRO A 243 1.07 -27.64 4.43
CA PRO A 243 0.21 -26.56 4.93
C PRO A 243 -0.01 -25.41 3.97
N TYR A 244 0.91 -25.10 3.06
CA TYR A 244 0.69 -24.07 2.02
C TYR A 244 -0.54 -24.33 1.13
N GLY A 245 -0.96 -25.57 0.99
CA GLY A 245 -2.13 -25.94 0.19
C GLY A 245 -3.28 -26.53 0.99
N THR A 246 -3.07 -26.89 2.26
CA THR A 246 -4.09 -27.52 3.10
C THR A 246 -4.66 -26.57 4.15
N GLN A 247 -4.04 -25.43 4.36
CA GLN A 247 -4.44 -24.39 5.32
C GLN A 247 -4.47 -23.03 4.63
N THR A 248 -5.46 -22.21 4.98
CA THR A 248 -5.52 -20.81 4.54
C THR A 248 -5.15 -19.89 5.70
N THR A 249 -4.59 -18.73 5.42
CA THR A 249 -4.14 -17.79 6.46
C THR A 249 -5.27 -17.39 7.41
N ILE A 250 -6.46 -17.13 6.87
CA ILE A 250 -7.62 -16.76 7.68
C ILE A 250 -8.33 -17.96 8.33
N GLY A 251 -7.95 -19.18 7.93
CA GLY A 251 -8.59 -20.39 8.40
C GLY A 251 -9.85 -20.78 7.64
N THR A 252 -10.52 -21.83 8.10
CA THR A 252 -11.78 -22.30 7.53
C THR A 252 -12.99 -21.75 8.30
N GLN A 253 -14.14 -21.68 7.62
CA GLN A 253 -15.40 -21.30 8.26
C GLN A 253 -15.71 -22.13 9.52
N GLU A 254 -15.45 -23.44 9.46
CA GLU A 254 -15.70 -24.36 10.59
C GLU A 254 -14.81 -24.03 11.79
N HIS A 255 -13.52 -23.77 11.55
CA HIS A 255 -12.57 -23.46 12.61
C HIS A 255 -12.85 -22.07 13.22
N LEU A 256 -13.19 -21.07 12.41
CA LEU A 256 -13.59 -19.77 12.90
C LEU A 256 -14.86 -19.83 13.78
N LYS A 257 -15.83 -20.70 13.44
CA LYS A 257 -17.02 -20.94 14.28
C LYS A 257 -16.71 -21.68 15.60
N ASN A 258 -15.52 -22.27 15.72
CA ASN A 258 -15.08 -23.03 16.88
C ASN A 258 -13.69 -22.59 17.37
N PRO A 259 -13.45 -21.29 17.66
CA PRO A 259 -12.13 -20.79 18.01
C PRO A 259 -11.69 -21.31 19.37
N SER A 260 -10.38 -21.46 19.57
CA SER A 260 -9.77 -21.91 20.83
C SER A 260 -8.81 -20.86 21.38
N ILE A 261 -9.16 -20.25 22.49
CA ILE A 261 -8.29 -19.33 23.21
C ILE A 261 -7.05 -20.08 23.74
N THR A 262 -7.25 -21.29 24.25
CA THR A 262 -6.13 -22.12 24.73
C THR A 262 -5.10 -22.43 23.63
N ASN A 263 -5.56 -22.76 22.41
CA ASN A 263 -4.65 -23.02 21.28
C ASN A 263 -3.91 -21.73 20.86
N ILE A 264 -4.56 -20.57 20.89
CA ILE A 264 -3.89 -19.28 20.61
C ILE A 264 -2.83 -18.99 21.65
N LYS A 265 -3.12 -19.18 22.95
CA LYS A 265 -2.13 -19.04 24.03
C LYS A 265 -0.94 -19.98 23.84
N ASN A 266 -1.21 -21.25 23.48
CA ASN A 266 -0.16 -22.22 23.21
C ASN A 266 0.69 -21.82 22.00
N TYR A 267 0.07 -21.31 20.93
CA TYR A 267 0.74 -20.82 19.73
C TYR A 267 1.65 -19.63 20.05
N PHE A 268 1.14 -18.62 20.78
CA PHE A 268 1.93 -17.47 21.25
C PHE A 268 3.10 -17.93 22.10
N ASN A 269 2.86 -18.74 23.12
CA ASN A 269 3.90 -19.22 24.03
C ASN A 269 4.99 -20.06 23.37
N LYS A 270 4.67 -20.71 22.24
CA LYS A 270 5.64 -21.49 21.47
C LYS A 270 6.47 -20.62 20.54
N TRP A 271 5.81 -19.76 19.74
CA TRP A 271 6.42 -19.13 18.57
C TRP A 271 6.91 -17.70 18.83
N TYR A 272 6.28 -16.94 19.72
CA TYR A 272 6.65 -15.57 20.06
C TYR A 272 7.75 -15.59 21.13
N ARG A 273 8.96 -15.91 20.67
CA ARG A 273 10.16 -16.04 21.51
C ARG A 273 11.33 -15.31 20.84
N PRO A 274 12.26 -14.68 21.61
CA PRO A 274 13.32 -13.87 21.04
C PRO A 274 14.18 -14.64 20.03
N ASN A 275 14.44 -15.91 20.23
CA ASN A 275 15.19 -16.77 19.31
C ASN A 275 14.39 -17.23 18.07
N ASN A 276 13.18 -16.69 17.85
CA ASN A 276 12.33 -16.87 16.67
C ASN A 276 11.82 -15.53 16.11
N VAL A 277 12.41 -14.42 16.55
CA VAL A 277 12.00 -13.06 16.19
C VAL A 277 13.19 -12.26 15.68
N ALA A 278 12.95 -11.40 14.70
CA ALA A 278 13.88 -10.37 14.30
C ALA A 278 13.27 -8.98 14.42
N ILE A 279 14.07 -8.01 14.84
CA ILE A 279 13.78 -6.58 14.75
C ILE A 279 14.58 -6.02 13.59
N CYS A 280 13.90 -5.45 12.59
CA CYS A 280 14.47 -4.91 11.37
C CYS A 280 14.19 -3.42 11.29
N MET A 281 15.23 -2.59 11.22
CA MET A 281 15.09 -1.13 11.25
C MET A 281 15.94 -0.46 10.17
N ALA A 282 15.35 0.57 9.56
CA ALA A 282 16.07 1.49 8.69
C ALA A 282 15.60 2.93 8.97
N GLY A 283 16.56 3.87 9.06
CA GLY A 283 16.22 5.27 9.33
C GLY A 283 17.33 6.06 9.98
N ASP A 284 16.97 7.20 10.56
CA ASP A 284 17.89 8.14 11.20
C ASP A 284 18.15 7.77 12.66
N PHE A 285 19.21 7.04 12.91
CA PHE A 285 19.62 6.64 14.27
C PHE A 285 21.11 6.32 14.39
N ASN A 286 21.59 6.29 15.61
CA ASN A 286 22.89 5.74 15.96
C ASN A 286 22.74 4.24 16.31
N PRO A 287 23.31 3.31 15.52
CA PRO A 287 23.14 1.87 15.76
C PRO A 287 23.64 1.39 17.13
N ASP A 288 24.68 2.05 17.67
CA ASP A 288 25.28 1.68 18.96
C ASP A 288 24.36 2.08 20.14
N GLU A 289 23.55 3.12 19.98
CA GLU A 289 22.53 3.53 20.94
C GLU A 289 21.28 2.66 20.81
N VAL A 290 20.82 2.41 19.57
CA VAL A 290 19.62 1.62 19.33
C VAL A 290 19.78 0.18 19.84
N ILE A 291 20.92 -0.49 19.57
CA ILE A 291 21.12 -1.85 20.08
C ILE A 291 21.15 -1.91 21.60
N ALA A 292 21.66 -0.86 22.27
CA ALA A 292 21.65 -0.78 23.73
C ALA A 292 20.22 -0.59 24.28
N ILE A 293 19.39 0.20 23.60
CA ILE A 293 17.97 0.37 23.93
C ILE A 293 17.22 -0.96 23.74
N ILE A 294 17.43 -1.64 22.62
CA ILE A 294 16.79 -2.93 22.36
C ILE A 294 17.19 -3.96 23.42
N ASP A 295 18.47 -4.08 23.77
CA ASP A 295 18.92 -4.99 24.82
C ASP A 295 18.34 -4.64 26.21
N LYS A 296 18.19 -3.33 26.50
CA LYS A 296 17.57 -2.87 27.75
C LYS A 296 16.15 -3.40 27.94
N TYR A 297 15.33 -3.39 26.90
CA TYR A 297 13.93 -3.75 27.00
C TYR A 297 13.63 -5.20 26.58
N PHE A 298 14.36 -5.75 25.62
CA PHE A 298 14.14 -7.10 25.09
C PHE A 298 15.14 -8.13 25.64
N GLY A 299 16.27 -7.72 26.23
CA GLY A 299 17.33 -8.64 26.67
C GLY A 299 16.91 -9.63 27.76
N SER A 300 15.91 -9.29 28.58
CA SER A 300 15.36 -10.19 29.63
C SER A 300 14.32 -11.17 29.09
N TRP A 301 13.84 -11.00 27.84
CA TRP A 301 12.86 -11.86 27.21
C TRP A 301 13.39 -13.29 27.06
N GLN A 302 12.66 -14.27 27.60
CA GLN A 302 13.15 -15.63 27.73
C GLN A 302 13.06 -16.39 26.40
N PRO A 303 14.17 -17.03 25.95
CA PRO A 303 14.17 -17.83 24.74
C PRO A 303 13.30 -19.06 24.89
N GLY A 304 12.72 -19.48 23.76
CA GLY A 304 11.95 -20.73 23.71
C GLY A 304 12.89 -21.95 23.55
N ASN A 305 12.56 -23.03 24.24
CA ASN A 305 13.31 -24.29 24.13
C ASN A 305 12.87 -25.13 22.90
N ASP A 306 11.67 -24.90 22.37
CA ASP A 306 11.08 -25.68 21.27
C ASP A 306 10.46 -24.74 20.20
N VAL A 307 11.32 -23.90 19.61
CA VAL A 307 10.98 -23.00 18.49
C VAL A 307 11.40 -23.55 17.12
N LYS A 308 11.79 -24.83 17.07
CA LYS A 308 12.20 -25.46 15.83
C LYS A 308 11.01 -25.53 14.85
N GLN A 309 11.23 -25.02 13.64
CA GLN A 309 10.24 -25.10 12.57
C GLN A 309 9.93 -26.55 12.23
N PRO A 310 8.64 -26.89 11.97
CA PRO A 310 8.28 -28.24 11.58
C PRO A 310 8.93 -28.63 10.24
N GLU A 311 9.31 -29.89 10.15
CA GLU A 311 9.75 -30.50 8.90
C GLU A 311 8.59 -31.30 8.31
N PHE A 312 8.21 -30.96 7.08
CA PHE A 312 7.15 -31.65 6.38
C PHE A 312 7.72 -32.74 5.46
N ALA A 313 6.95 -33.80 5.24
CA ALA A 313 7.33 -34.83 4.28
C ALA A 313 7.46 -34.22 2.87
N PRO A 314 8.50 -34.56 2.10
CA PRO A 314 8.66 -34.08 0.74
C PRO A 314 7.43 -34.39 -0.12
N LEU A 315 6.98 -33.40 -0.85
CA LEU A 315 5.84 -33.54 -1.76
C LEU A 315 6.22 -34.43 -2.96
N LYS A 316 5.29 -35.25 -3.41
CA LYS A 316 5.47 -36.04 -4.63
C LYS A 316 5.64 -35.10 -5.82
N PRO A 317 6.57 -35.40 -6.77
CA PRO A 317 6.69 -34.61 -7.99
C PRO A 317 5.37 -34.59 -8.78
N ILE A 318 5.08 -33.45 -9.37
CA ILE A 318 4.07 -33.32 -10.41
C ILE A 318 4.72 -33.83 -11.68
N THR A 319 4.16 -34.81 -12.35
CA THR A 319 4.74 -35.48 -13.54
C THR A 319 3.87 -35.34 -14.78
N THR A 320 2.66 -34.86 -14.62
CA THR A 320 1.69 -34.56 -15.68
C THR A 320 0.91 -33.31 -15.32
N PRO A 321 0.48 -32.52 -16.30
CA PRO A 321 -0.34 -31.37 -16.04
C PRO A 321 -1.60 -31.73 -15.25
N LYS A 322 -2.01 -30.89 -14.33
CA LYS A 322 -3.25 -31.00 -13.60
C LYS A 322 -4.02 -29.70 -13.75
N ASP A 323 -5.30 -29.76 -13.82
CA ASP A 323 -6.16 -28.59 -13.90
C ASP A 323 -7.35 -28.66 -12.97
N THR A 324 -7.91 -27.51 -12.69
CA THR A 324 -9.18 -27.34 -12.01
C THR A 324 -9.90 -26.09 -12.53
N THR A 325 -11.21 -26.06 -12.38
CA THR A 325 -12.05 -24.92 -12.74
C THR A 325 -12.74 -24.38 -11.50
N ILE A 326 -12.69 -23.08 -11.32
CA ILE A 326 -13.49 -22.36 -10.32
C ILE A 326 -14.43 -21.37 -11.02
N TYR A 327 -15.48 -20.98 -10.31
CA TYR A 327 -16.48 -20.03 -10.79
C TYR A 327 -16.55 -18.81 -9.89
N GLY A 328 -16.84 -17.67 -10.50
CA GLY A 328 -17.03 -16.40 -9.82
C GLY A 328 -17.61 -15.33 -10.74
N LEU A 329 -18.06 -14.23 -10.17
CA LEU A 329 -18.81 -13.20 -10.88
C LEU A 329 -17.94 -12.33 -11.80
N GLU A 330 -16.66 -12.17 -11.47
CA GLU A 330 -15.73 -11.35 -12.24
C GLU A 330 -15.35 -11.98 -13.58
N ALA A 331 -14.60 -11.23 -14.40
CA ALA A 331 -14.11 -11.68 -15.70
C ALA A 331 -13.25 -12.94 -15.63
N GLU A 332 -13.24 -13.70 -16.72
CA GLU A 332 -12.45 -14.93 -16.82
C GLU A 332 -10.95 -14.67 -16.80
N ASN A 333 -10.21 -15.53 -16.14
CA ASN A 333 -8.74 -15.55 -16.11
C ASN A 333 -8.21 -16.95 -15.86
N LEU A 334 -6.88 -17.12 -16.00
CA LEU A 334 -6.22 -18.38 -15.67
C LEU A 334 -4.89 -18.12 -14.96
N MET A 335 -4.47 -19.13 -14.20
CA MET A 335 -3.17 -19.14 -13.54
C MET A 335 -2.53 -20.53 -13.64
N LEU A 336 -1.26 -20.55 -14.08
CA LEU A 336 -0.41 -21.75 -14.11
C LEU A 336 0.63 -21.65 -13.00
N GLY A 337 1.06 -22.79 -12.45
CA GLY A 337 2.11 -22.83 -11.43
C GLY A 337 3.02 -24.03 -11.50
N TRP A 338 4.29 -23.80 -11.28
CA TRP A 338 5.34 -24.80 -11.05
C TRP A 338 5.87 -24.66 -9.63
N ARG A 339 6.31 -25.76 -9.05
CA ARG A 339 6.88 -25.80 -7.70
C ARG A 339 8.37 -26.12 -7.75
N PHE A 340 9.17 -25.34 -6.99
CA PHE A 340 10.62 -25.45 -6.88
C PHE A 340 11.07 -25.60 -5.42
N ASP A 341 12.37 -25.66 -5.22
CA ASP A 341 13.01 -25.78 -3.91
C ASP A 341 12.76 -24.54 -3.02
N ARG A 342 13.22 -24.61 -1.78
CA ARG A 342 13.14 -23.54 -0.75
C ARG A 342 13.63 -22.20 -1.24
N GLY A 343 13.04 -21.12 -0.65
CA GLY A 343 13.37 -19.73 -0.99
C GLY A 343 14.81 -19.28 -0.73
N ASN A 344 15.59 -20.01 0.07
CA ASN A 344 17.02 -19.75 0.25
C ASN A 344 17.93 -20.50 -0.76
N SER A 345 17.36 -21.23 -1.68
CA SER A 345 18.09 -21.91 -2.75
C SER A 345 18.64 -20.92 -3.77
N LEU A 346 19.85 -21.13 -4.25
CA LEU A 346 20.43 -20.35 -5.37
C LEU A 346 19.67 -20.54 -6.70
N GLN A 347 18.77 -21.52 -6.80
CA GLN A 347 17.85 -21.63 -7.94
C GLN A 347 16.89 -20.43 -8.03
N CYS A 348 16.59 -19.77 -6.92
CA CYS A 348 15.73 -18.58 -6.90
C CYS A 348 16.31 -17.45 -7.76
N ASP A 349 17.62 -17.23 -7.74
CA ASP A 349 18.27 -16.24 -8.60
C ASP A 349 18.00 -16.53 -10.11
N THR A 350 18.01 -17.81 -10.51
CA THR A 350 17.70 -18.20 -11.89
C THR A 350 16.23 -18.05 -12.21
N LEU A 351 15.35 -18.36 -11.25
CA LEU A 351 13.89 -18.20 -11.40
C LEU A 351 13.51 -16.72 -11.50
N ASP A 352 14.16 -15.84 -10.74
CA ASP A 352 13.95 -14.40 -10.82
C ASP A 352 14.33 -13.87 -12.20
N ILE A 353 15.51 -14.29 -12.72
CA ILE A 353 15.95 -13.91 -14.07
C ILE A 353 15.00 -14.47 -15.15
N ILE A 354 14.54 -15.71 -15.02
CA ILE A 354 13.54 -16.29 -15.94
C ILE A 354 12.22 -15.51 -15.87
N GLY A 355 11.80 -15.10 -14.69
CA GLY A 355 10.63 -14.22 -14.51
C GLY A 355 10.78 -12.92 -15.30
N GLU A 356 11.90 -12.25 -15.15
CA GLU A 356 12.24 -11.03 -15.88
C GLU A 356 12.40 -11.26 -17.41
N MET A 357 12.89 -12.42 -17.83
CA MET A 357 12.99 -12.75 -19.26
C MET A 357 11.62 -12.99 -19.89
N LEU A 358 10.67 -13.50 -19.11
CA LEU A 358 9.30 -13.73 -19.58
C LEU A 358 8.46 -12.47 -19.47
N SER A 359 8.50 -11.78 -18.32
CA SER A 359 7.63 -10.62 -18.04
C SER A 359 8.35 -9.62 -17.14
N ASN A 360 8.87 -8.56 -17.73
CA ASN A 360 9.50 -7.44 -17.04
C ASN A 360 8.75 -6.10 -17.22
N GLY A 361 7.56 -6.16 -17.87
CA GLY A 361 6.68 -5.02 -18.14
C GLY A 361 7.05 -4.26 -19.42
N THR A 362 8.19 -4.59 -20.09
CA THR A 362 8.67 -3.81 -21.24
C THR A 362 9.15 -4.69 -22.40
N ALA A 363 10.11 -5.58 -22.15
CA ALA A 363 10.84 -6.31 -23.18
C ALA A 363 10.98 -7.82 -22.91
N GLY A 364 10.21 -8.37 -21.97
CA GLY A 364 10.10 -9.81 -21.76
C GLY A 364 9.37 -10.49 -22.91
N LEU A 365 9.51 -11.80 -23.04
CA LEU A 365 8.88 -12.57 -24.11
C LEU A 365 7.34 -12.41 -24.08
N ILE A 366 6.72 -12.55 -22.92
CA ILE A 366 5.28 -12.31 -22.73
C ILE A 366 4.93 -10.86 -23.05
N ASP A 367 5.79 -9.91 -22.66
CA ASP A 367 5.54 -8.50 -22.90
C ASP A 367 5.52 -8.17 -24.40
N LEU A 368 6.48 -8.70 -25.16
CA LEU A 368 6.61 -8.43 -26.59
C LEU A 368 5.64 -9.24 -27.45
N ASP A 369 5.48 -10.52 -27.14
CA ASP A 369 4.79 -11.47 -28.03
C ASP A 369 3.30 -11.63 -27.70
N ILE A 370 2.90 -11.35 -26.46
CA ILE A 370 1.51 -11.46 -26.00
C ILE A 370 0.92 -10.07 -25.73
N ASN A 371 1.53 -9.28 -24.84
CA ASN A 371 0.95 -8.01 -24.42
C ASN A 371 1.04 -6.95 -25.55
N GLN A 372 2.22 -6.77 -26.15
CA GLN A 372 2.39 -5.80 -27.26
C GLN A 372 1.66 -6.22 -28.55
N GLN A 373 1.47 -7.51 -28.78
CA GLN A 373 0.68 -8.02 -29.91
C GLN A 373 -0.82 -8.09 -29.61
N MET A 374 -1.23 -7.68 -28.38
CA MET A 374 -2.61 -7.80 -27.91
C MET A 374 -3.21 -9.20 -28.14
N ALA A 375 -2.36 -10.24 -28.03
CA ALA A 375 -2.77 -11.64 -28.21
C ALA A 375 -3.61 -12.16 -27.03
N MET A 376 -3.49 -11.52 -25.86
CA MET A 376 -4.39 -11.62 -24.72
C MET A 376 -4.73 -10.21 -24.24
N LEU A 377 -5.71 -10.06 -23.34
CA LEU A 377 -6.01 -8.78 -22.71
C LEU A 377 -4.84 -8.33 -21.83
N TYR A 378 -4.30 -9.29 -21.08
CA TYR A 378 -3.15 -9.13 -20.23
C TYR A 378 -2.53 -10.50 -19.89
N ALA A 379 -1.20 -10.56 -19.85
CA ALA A 379 -0.45 -11.74 -19.42
C ALA A 379 0.79 -11.33 -18.60
N TRP A 380 1.19 -12.18 -17.67
CA TRP A 380 2.34 -11.95 -16.80
C TRP A 380 2.99 -13.27 -16.37
N GLY A 381 4.21 -13.20 -15.84
CA GLY A 381 4.91 -14.31 -15.24
C GLY A 381 5.94 -13.88 -14.21
N GLY A 382 6.28 -14.77 -13.25
CA GLY A 382 7.27 -14.48 -12.23
C GLY A 382 7.41 -15.55 -11.18
N SER A 383 8.43 -15.42 -10.33
CA SER A 383 8.68 -16.29 -9.17
C SER A 383 8.12 -15.70 -7.87
N SER A 384 7.77 -16.58 -6.93
CA SER A 384 7.42 -16.22 -5.56
C SER A 384 8.06 -17.22 -4.59
N SER A 385 8.96 -16.73 -3.73
CA SER A 385 9.77 -17.56 -2.84
C SER A 385 9.24 -17.51 -1.42
N ASN A 386 8.79 -18.67 -0.91
CA ASN A 386 8.48 -18.90 0.48
C ASN A 386 9.58 -19.74 1.14
N ARG A 387 9.55 -19.85 2.45
CA ARG A 387 10.57 -20.56 3.20
C ARG A 387 10.77 -22.01 2.75
N ASP A 388 9.69 -22.77 2.58
CA ASP A 388 9.75 -24.20 2.31
C ASP A 388 9.75 -24.55 0.81
N TYR A 389 9.13 -23.71 -0.03
CA TYR A 389 9.07 -23.86 -1.49
C TYR A 389 9.07 -22.51 -2.21
N THR A 390 9.54 -22.51 -3.45
CA THR A 390 9.35 -21.42 -4.41
C THR A 390 8.34 -21.86 -5.46
N THR A 391 7.48 -20.95 -5.89
CA THR A 391 6.58 -21.14 -7.02
C THR A 391 7.04 -20.28 -8.19
N PHE A 392 6.83 -20.78 -9.41
CA PHE A 392 6.91 -19.98 -10.62
C PHE A 392 5.52 -19.96 -11.25
N LEU A 393 5.03 -18.78 -11.57
CA LEU A 393 3.64 -18.55 -11.96
C LEU A 393 3.59 -17.90 -13.34
N LEU A 394 2.59 -18.27 -14.13
CA LEU A 394 2.13 -17.52 -15.30
C LEU A 394 0.63 -17.29 -15.15
N GLY A 395 0.17 -16.11 -15.54
CA GLY A 395 -1.24 -15.78 -15.46
C GLY A 395 -1.67 -14.82 -16.55
N GLY A 396 -2.98 -14.71 -16.76
CA GLY A 396 -3.50 -13.74 -17.69
C GLY A 396 -5.01 -13.83 -17.93
N SER A 397 -5.51 -12.86 -18.66
CA SER A 397 -6.92 -12.72 -19.02
C SER A 397 -7.07 -12.82 -20.53
N PRO A 398 -8.06 -13.59 -21.04
CA PRO A 398 -8.26 -13.79 -22.47
C PRO A 398 -8.83 -12.51 -23.12
N ARG A 399 -8.49 -12.32 -24.38
CA ARG A 399 -9.15 -11.30 -25.22
C ARG A 399 -10.58 -11.73 -25.61
N PRO A 400 -11.41 -10.85 -26.20
CA PRO A 400 -12.75 -11.21 -26.65
C PRO A 400 -12.78 -12.43 -27.56
N GLY A 401 -13.60 -13.42 -27.21
CA GLY A 401 -13.80 -14.65 -28.01
C GLY A 401 -12.69 -15.69 -27.90
N GLN A 402 -11.66 -15.44 -27.12
CA GLN A 402 -10.56 -16.38 -26.82
C GLN A 402 -10.95 -17.29 -25.65
N THR A 403 -10.67 -18.57 -25.77
CA THR A 403 -10.84 -19.52 -24.66
C THR A 403 -9.66 -19.45 -23.68
N LEU A 404 -9.89 -19.87 -22.44
CA LEU A 404 -8.83 -19.98 -21.44
C LEU A 404 -7.76 -21.02 -21.83
N GLU A 405 -8.16 -22.05 -22.57
CA GLU A 405 -7.26 -23.07 -23.10
C GLU A 405 -6.31 -22.48 -24.16
N GLU A 406 -6.84 -21.64 -25.09
CA GLU A 406 -6.00 -20.93 -26.07
C GLU A 406 -5.05 -19.95 -25.39
N ALA A 407 -5.52 -19.23 -24.35
CA ALA A 407 -4.68 -18.34 -23.54
C ALA A 407 -3.56 -19.09 -22.82
N LYS A 408 -3.85 -20.27 -22.24
CA LYS A 408 -2.84 -21.15 -21.65
C LYS A 408 -1.79 -21.57 -22.68
N ASP A 409 -2.22 -21.95 -23.88
CA ASP A 409 -1.30 -22.41 -24.91
C ASP A 409 -0.35 -21.31 -25.38
N LEU A 410 -0.81 -20.03 -25.42
CA LEU A 410 0.07 -18.88 -25.66
C LEU A 410 1.12 -18.73 -24.57
N LEU A 411 0.73 -18.79 -23.30
CA LEU A 411 1.68 -18.69 -22.19
C LEU A 411 2.74 -19.79 -22.19
N LEU A 412 2.32 -21.04 -22.51
CA LEU A 412 3.25 -22.16 -22.61
C LEU A 412 4.18 -22.05 -23.82
N ALA A 413 3.74 -21.42 -24.91
CA ALA A 413 4.58 -21.17 -26.08
C ALA A 413 5.80 -20.28 -25.73
N GLU A 414 5.60 -19.31 -24.81
CA GLU A 414 6.74 -18.46 -24.38
C GLU A 414 7.75 -19.25 -23.51
N ILE A 415 7.30 -20.24 -22.74
CA ILE A 415 8.19 -21.18 -22.05
C ILE A 415 9.00 -22.00 -23.09
N GLU A 416 8.38 -22.45 -24.18
CA GLU A 416 9.08 -23.20 -25.23
C GLU A 416 10.09 -22.32 -25.98
N LYS A 417 9.82 -21.02 -26.23
CA LYS A 417 10.81 -20.06 -26.75
C LYS A 417 12.00 -19.90 -25.81
N LEU A 418 11.72 -19.74 -24.51
CA LEU A 418 12.76 -19.66 -23.49
C LEU A 418 13.66 -20.92 -23.53
N LYS A 419 13.08 -22.11 -23.60
CA LYS A 419 13.80 -23.40 -23.68
C LYS A 419 14.60 -23.56 -24.98
N ALA A 420 14.10 -23.01 -26.07
CA ALA A 420 14.82 -22.97 -27.35
C ALA A 420 15.97 -21.95 -27.39
N GLY A 421 16.00 -21.00 -26.44
CA GLY A 421 16.93 -19.87 -26.46
C GLY A 421 16.55 -18.84 -27.53
N ASP A 422 15.30 -18.81 -27.95
CA ASP A 422 14.78 -17.90 -28.99
C ASP A 422 14.40 -16.54 -28.36
N PHE A 423 15.41 -15.80 -27.98
CA PHE A 423 15.33 -14.43 -27.45
C PHE A 423 16.64 -13.67 -27.70
N SER A 424 16.55 -12.33 -27.67
CA SER A 424 17.68 -11.43 -27.95
C SER A 424 18.84 -11.66 -26.99
N ASP A 425 20.07 -11.64 -27.51
CA ASP A 425 21.29 -11.72 -26.71
C ASP A 425 21.48 -10.49 -25.81
N ASP A 426 20.84 -9.35 -26.14
CA ASP A 426 20.86 -8.14 -25.32
C ASP A 426 19.89 -8.22 -24.11
N LEU A 427 18.96 -9.17 -24.08
CA LEU A 427 17.91 -9.22 -23.03
C LEU A 427 18.51 -9.43 -21.64
N LEU A 428 19.36 -10.43 -21.45
CA LEU A 428 19.98 -10.71 -20.15
C LEU A 428 20.88 -9.55 -19.64
N PRO A 429 21.77 -8.94 -20.43
CA PRO A 429 22.48 -7.73 -20.01
C PRO A 429 21.57 -6.58 -19.62
N SER A 430 20.46 -6.38 -20.35
CA SER A 430 19.48 -5.34 -20.05
C SER A 430 18.76 -5.59 -18.73
N ILE A 431 18.38 -6.84 -18.44
CA ILE A 431 17.78 -7.24 -17.15
C ILE A 431 18.73 -6.88 -15.99
N ILE A 432 20.02 -7.16 -16.14
CA ILE A 432 21.02 -6.86 -15.11
C ILE A 432 21.14 -5.34 -14.87
N ASN A 433 21.11 -4.52 -15.92
CA ASN A 433 21.12 -3.06 -15.79
C ASN A 433 19.86 -2.53 -15.10
N ASN A 434 18.69 -3.05 -15.45
CA ASN A 434 17.45 -2.70 -14.79
C ASN A 434 17.40 -3.19 -13.33
N ALA A 435 18.03 -4.33 -13.00
CA ALA A 435 18.17 -4.77 -11.62
C ALA A 435 18.99 -3.77 -10.76
N LYS A 436 20.03 -3.13 -11.33
CA LYS A 436 20.77 -2.03 -10.65
C LYS A 436 19.87 -0.82 -10.40
N LEU A 437 19.10 -0.41 -11.40
CA LEU A 437 18.14 0.70 -11.24
C LEU A 437 17.10 0.41 -10.14
N ARG A 438 16.54 -0.81 -10.15
CA ARG A 438 15.60 -1.25 -9.10
C ARG A 438 16.24 -1.24 -7.71
N GLN A 439 17.52 -1.66 -7.61
CA GLN A 439 18.25 -1.61 -6.34
C GLN A 439 18.38 -0.18 -5.83
N TYR A 440 18.78 0.78 -6.67
CA TYR A 440 18.84 2.19 -6.27
C TYR A 440 17.48 2.68 -5.77
N THR A 441 16.41 2.41 -6.53
CA THR A 441 15.05 2.83 -6.18
C THR A 441 14.57 2.22 -4.85
N SER A 442 14.86 0.93 -4.61
CA SER A 442 14.44 0.26 -3.36
C SER A 442 15.20 0.80 -2.15
N LEU A 443 16.48 1.14 -2.30
CA LEU A 443 17.32 1.65 -1.20
C LEU A 443 17.02 3.11 -0.82
N GLU A 444 16.26 3.84 -1.61
CA GLU A 444 15.81 5.20 -1.27
C GLU A 444 14.79 5.23 -0.14
N ARG A 445 14.08 4.13 0.13
CA ARG A 445 12.99 4.08 1.13
C ARG A 445 13.34 3.20 2.31
N ASN A 446 13.15 3.73 3.52
CA ASN A 446 13.38 3.00 4.76
C ASN A 446 12.56 1.71 4.84
N ALA A 447 11.28 1.74 4.42
CA ALA A 447 10.42 0.57 4.40
C ALA A 447 10.99 -0.56 3.52
N SER A 448 11.52 -0.25 2.33
CA SER A 448 12.11 -1.24 1.45
C SER A 448 13.40 -1.82 2.02
N ARG A 449 14.26 -0.98 2.63
CA ARG A 449 15.49 -1.43 3.31
C ARG A 449 15.17 -2.40 4.43
N ALA A 450 14.25 -2.04 5.32
CA ALA A 450 13.90 -2.84 6.48
C ALA A 450 13.13 -4.13 6.11
N ASN A 451 12.25 -4.08 5.10
CA ASN A 451 11.52 -5.26 4.62
C ASN A 451 12.42 -6.30 3.93
N MET A 452 13.54 -5.87 3.34
CA MET A 452 14.54 -6.79 2.80
C MET A 452 15.14 -7.67 3.90
N PHE A 453 15.37 -7.12 5.11
CA PHE A 453 15.82 -7.89 6.26
C PHE A 453 14.76 -8.88 6.74
N VAL A 454 13.47 -8.47 6.73
CA VAL A 454 12.36 -9.37 7.07
C VAL A 454 12.36 -10.59 6.16
N SER A 455 12.35 -10.39 4.84
CA SER A 455 12.36 -11.48 3.86
C SER A 455 13.56 -12.40 4.02
N THR A 456 14.74 -11.81 4.24
CA THR A 456 16.00 -12.53 4.46
C THR A 456 15.94 -13.39 5.73
N TYR A 457 15.45 -12.83 6.83
CA TYR A 457 15.30 -13.53 8.10
C TYR A 457 14.31 -14.67 8.02
N ILE A 458 13.11 -14.43 7.47
CA ILE A 458 12.04 -15.44 7.40
C ILE A 458 12.43 -16.61 6.52
N ASN A 459 13.00 -16.33 5.34
CA ASN A 459 13.42 -17.37 4.39
C ASN A 459 14.77 -18.01 4.74
N GLU A 460 15.40 -17.61 5.85
CA GLU A 460 16.71 -18.11 6.27
C GLU A 460 17.81 -17.93 5.20
N ILE A 461 17.77 -16.79 4.51
CA ILE A 461 18.77 -16.43 3.51
C ILE A 461 19.98 -15.79 4.22
N PRO A 462 21.22 -16.29 4.07
CA PRO A 462 22.39 -15.61 4.61
C PRO A 462 22.50 -14.20 4.03
N TRP A 463 22.75 -13.17 4.84
CA TRP A 463 22.84 -11.78 4.37
C TRP A 463 23.88 -11.59 3.27
N SER A 464 25.00 -12.34 3.35
CA SER A 464 26.01 -12.37 2.30
C SER A 464 25.48 -12.90 0.95
N GLN A 465 24.50 -13.80 0.97
CA GLN A 465 23.81 -14.26 -0.24
C GLN A 465 22.93 -13.14 -0.82
N GLN A 466 22.20 -12.41 0.01
CA GLN A 466 21.39 -11.28 -0.43
C GLN A 466 22.25 -10.17 -1.05
N VAL A 467 23.32 -9.77 -0.38
CA VAL A 467 24.25 -8.73 -0.88
C VAL A 467 24.91 -9.16 -2.19
N GLY A 468 25.27 -10.44 -2.32
CA GLY A 468 25.91 -10.99 -3.52
C GLY A 468 24.97 -11.27 -4.70
N TYR A 469 23.69 -10.92 -4.63
CA TYR A 469 22.70 -11.24 -5.68
C TYR A 469 23.08 -10.66 -7.05
N LEU A 470 23.37 -9.35 -7.13
CA LEU A 470 23.75 -8.70 -8.39
C LEU A 470 25.02 -9.31 -9.00
N ASP A 471 26.02 -9.65 -8.17
CA ASP A 471 27.24 -10.30 -8.66
C ASP A 471 26.94 -11.68 -9.24
N ARG A 472 26.06 -12.46 -8.63
CA ARG A 472 25.69 -13.78 -9.14
C ARG A 472 24.91 -13.70 -10.44
N ILE A 473 23.89 -12.86 -10.54
CA ILE A 473 23.09 -12.72 -11.77
C ILE A 473 23.92 -12.13 -12.91
N SER A 474 24.88 -11.24 -12.63
CA SER A 474 25.80 -10.67 -13.62
C SER A 474 26.74 -11.70 -14.28
N ASN A 475 26.94 -12.86 -13.64
CA ASN A 475 27.73 -13.96 -14.15
C ASN A 475 26.89 -15.09 -14.79
N MET A 476 25.58 -14.94 -14.87
CA MET A 476 24.70 -15.92 -15.55
C MET A 476 24.87 -15.82 -17.07
N THR A 477 24.74 -16.95 -17.74
CA THR A 477 24.79 -17.01 -19.21
C THR A 477 23.48 -17.53 -19.78
N LYS A 478 23.24 -17.20 -21.06
CA LYS A 478 22.06 -17.66 -21.81
C LYS A 478 21.97 -19.21 -21.78
N GLU A 479 23.10 -19.91 -21.96
CA GLU A 479 23.13 -21.37 -21.97
C GLU A 479 22.71 -21.96 -20.61
N GLN A 480 23.11 -21.34 -19.51
CA GLN A 480 22.71 -21.79 -18.16
C GLN A 480 21.21 -21.63 -17.95
N ILE A 481 20.62 -20.51 -18.39
CA ILE A 481 19.18 -20.26 -18.29
C ILE A 481 18.39 -21.24 -19.15
N VAL A 482 18.79 -21.43 -20.41
CA VAL A 482 18.19 -22.39 -21.34
C VAL A 482 18.28 -23.81 -20.79
N ALA A 483 19.43 -24.22 -20.26
CA ALA A 483 19.60 -25.54 -19.65
C ALA A 483 18.69 -25.73 -18.41
N PHE A 484 18.58 -24.70 -17.59
CA PHE A 484 17.67 -24.71 -16.43
C PHE A 484 16.21 -24.84 -16.86
N ALA A 485 15.78 -24.03 -17.84
CA ALA A 485 14.41 -24.05 -18.35
C ALA A 485 14.06 -25.44 -18.93
N ASN A 486 14.92 -26.02 -19.76
CA ASN A 486 14.72 -27.36 -20.32
C ASN A 486 14.63 -28.45 -19.25
N LYS A 487 15.36 -28.31 -18.14
CA LYS A 487 15.34 -29.27 -17.04
C LYS A 487 14.08 -29.19 -16.20
N HIS A 488 13.54 -27.99 -15.98
CA HIS A 488 12.59 -27.75 -14.91
C HIS A 488 11.17 -27.36 -15.38
N PHE A 489 11.02 -26.75 -16.56
CA PHE A 489 9.71 -26.35 -17.11
C PHE A 489 9.23 -27.38 -18.14
N ASN A 490 8.59 -28.42 -17.65
CA ASN A 490 8.00 -29.49 -18.46
C ASN A 490 6.51 -29.64 -18.12
N ASP A 491 5.92 -30.80 -18.39
CA ASP A 491 4.53 -31.14 -18.05
C ASP A 491 4.27 -31.28 -16.52
N ASN A 492 5.07 -30.61 -15.72
CA ASN A 492 5.05 -30.67 -14.24
C ASN A 492 4.39 -29.44 -13.62
N TYR A 493 3.33 -28.94 -14.24
CA TYR A 493 2.61 -27.74 -13.80
C TYR A 493 1.16 -28.03 -13.42
N VAL A 494 0.55 -27.06 -12.77
CA VAL A 494 -0.89 -27.03 -12.46
C VAL A 494 -1.54 -25.82 -13.13
N VAL A 495 -2.83 -25.88 -13.44
CA VAL A 495 -3.62 -24.80 -14.05
C VAL A 495 -4.91 -24.61 -13.27
N VAL A 496 -5.25 -23.38 -12.97
CA VAL A 496 -6.57 -22.99 -12.48
C VAL A 496 -7.25 -22.15 -13.57
N TYR A 497 -8.39 -22.62 -14.04
CA TYR A 497 -9.26 -21.86 -14.93
C TYR A 497 -10.35 -21.19 -14.10
N LYS A 498 -10.36 -19.87 -14.06
CA LYS A 498 -11.44 -19.11 -13.45
C LYS A 498 -12.43 -18.72 -14.51
N ARG A 499 -13.65 -19.28 -14.45
CA ARG A 499 -14.73 -19.00 -15.38
C ARG A 499 -15.78 -18.10 -14.74
N GLN A 500 -16.41 -17.28 -15.56
CA GLN A 500 -17.52 -16.45 -15.11
C GLN A 500 -18.75 -17.33 -14.84
N GLY A 501 -19.37 -17.13 -13.65
CA GLY A 501 -20.57 -17.88 -13.26
C GLY A 501 -20.82 -17.78 -11.76
N ALA A 502 -22.01 -18.16 -11.33
CA ALA A 502 -22.33 -18.23 -9.92
C ALA A 502 -21.54 -19.34 -9.22
N ASP A 503 -21.04 -19.06 -8.03
CA ASP A 503 -20.42 -20.03 -7.13
C ASP A 503 -21.48 -20.55 -6.15
N GLU A 504 -22.09 -21.69 -6.47
CA GLU A 504 -23.12 -22.32 -5.64
C GLU A 504 -22.58 -22.86 -4.30
N ASN A 505 -21.25 -22.95 -4.14
CA ASN A 505 -20.60 -23.47 -2.94
C ASN A 505 -20.27 -22.36 -1.92
N GLN A 506 -20.42 -21.10 -2.29
CA GLN A 506 -20.12 -19.96 -1.44
C GLN A 506 -21.09 -19.88 -0.25
N LYS A 507 -20.59 -20.14 0.96
CA LYS A 507 -21.38 -20.05 2.19
C LYS A 507 -20.84 -18.92 3.06
N LYS A 508 -21.68 -17.95 3.35
CA LYS A 508 -21.44 -16.92 4.37
C LYS A 508 -21.39 -17.55 5.77
N ILE A 509 -20.57 -17.00 6.65
CA ILE A 509 -20.64 -17.32 8.08
C ILE A 509 -21.88 -16.65 8.66
N ASP A 510 -22.86 -17.45 9.07
CA ASP A 510 -23.95 -17.02 9.93
C ASP A 510 -23.51 -17.12 11.40
N LYS A 511 -23.73 -16.07 12.15
CA LYS A 511 -23.34 -15.96 13.56
C LYS A 511 -24.43 -15.30 14.38
N PRO A 512 -24.53 -15.62 15.69
CA PRO A 512 -25.41 -14.88 16.59
C PRO A 512 -24.94 -13.43 16.73
N ALA A 513 -25.88 -12.51 16.98
CA ALA A 513 -25.55 -11.13 17.30
C ALA A 513 -24.81 -11.04 18.64
N ILE A 514 -23.88 -10.10 18.75
CA ILE A 514 -23.17 -9.78 19.99
C ILE A 514 -23.71 -8.46 20.58
N THR A 515 -23.49 -8.26 21.86
CA THR A 515 -23.81 -7.00 22.55
C THR A 515 -22.66 -6.01 22.35
N PRO A 516 -22.91 -4.76 21.95
CA PRO A 516 -21.88 -3.73 21.86
C PRO A 516 -21.13 -3.51 23.17
N ILE A 517 -19.81 -3.31 23.09
CA ILE A 517 -18.98 -3.03 24.25
C ILE A 517 -18.78 -1.51 24.44
N PRO A 518 -18.53 -1.03 25.68
CA PRO A 518 -18.20 0.37 25.90
C PRO A 518 -16.88 0.74 25.24
N THR A 519 -16.80 1.94 24.66
CA THR A 519 -15.57 2.44 24.03
C THR A 519 -14.50 2.86 25.04
N ASN A 520 -14.90 3.18 26.28
CA ASN A 520 -14.00 3.62 27.37
C ASN A 520 -12.97 4.67 26.92
N ARG A 521 -13.40 5.59 26.04
CA ARG A 521 -12.53 6.53 25.28
C ARG A 521 -11.69 7.42 26.17
N ASP A 522 -12.25 7.88 27.31
CA ASP A 522 -11.59 8.79 28.22
C ASP A 522 -10.64 8.06 29.20
N LEU A 523 -10.66 6.72 29.20
CA LEU A 523 -9.78 5.94 30.05
C LEU A 523 -8.43 5.72 29.37
N VAL A 524 -7.40 5.78 30.20
CA VAL A 524 -6.03 5.41 29.84
C VAL A 524 -5.38 4.69 31.01
N SER A 525 -4.50 3.73 30.70
CA SER A 525 -3.69 3.05 31.72
C SER A 525 -2.57 3.95 32.24
N ASP A 526 -2.01 3.55 33.39
CA ASP A 526 -0.82 4.19 33.93
C ASP A 526 0.36 4.10 32.94
N PHE A 527 0.42 3.04 32.14
CA PHE A 527 1.45 2.85 31.13
C PHE A 527 1.39 3.91 30.01
N VAL A 528 0.18 4.21 29.51
CA VAL A 528 -0.02 5.30 28.53
C VAL A 528 0.40 6.63 29.14
N THR A 529 -0.01 6.91 30.37
CA THR A 529 0.34 8.13 31.09
C THR A 529 1.84 8.25 31.27
N GLU A 530 2.56 7.16 31.54
CA GLU A 530 4.02 7.14 31.65
C GLU A 530 4.68 7.48 30.30
N ILE A 531 4.22 6.87 29.19
CA ILE A 531 4.76 7.13 27.85
C ILE A 531 4.54 8.61 27.47
N GLN A 532 3.34 9.14 27.66
CA GLN A 532 3.03 10.54 27.36
C GLN A 532 3.86 11.54 28.16
N ASN A 533 4.22 11.21 29.40
CA ASN A 533 5.04 12.06 30.27
C ASN A 533 6.55 11.84 30.11
N THR A 534 6.97 10.92 29.25
CA THR A 534 8.41 10.70 28.98
C THR A 534 8.95 11.89 28.17
N GLU A 535 9.88 12.63 28.77
CA GLU A 535 10.56 13.72 28.07
C GLU A 535 11.50 13.15 26.99
N VAL A 536 11.30 13.57 25.74
CA VAL A 536 12.17 13.29 24.60
C VAL A 536 12.66 14.60 23.99
N GLU A 537 13.87 14.61 23.44
CA GLU A 537 14.37 15.81 22.75
C GLU A 537 13.53 16.03 21.47
N PRO A 538 12.87 17.21 21.31
CA PRO A 538 11.95 17.40 20.22
C PRO A 538 12.69 17.53 18.87
N ILE A 539 12.18 16.88 17.85
CA ILE A 539 12.64 17.06 16.47
C ILE A 539 12.22 18.45 15.99
N GLN A 540 13.19 19.20 15.45
CA GLN A 540 12.88 20.50 14.87
C GLN A 540 12.22 20.34 13.50
N PRO A 541 11.05 20.93 13.26
CA PRO A 541 10.37 20.84 11.98
C PRO A 541 11.18 21.51 10.87
N ARG A 542 11.06 20.97 9.66
CA ARG A 542 11.62 21.58 8.45
C ARG A 542 10.58 21.51 7.35
N PHE A 543 10.08 22.65 6.96
CA PHE A 543 9.12 22.80 5.87
C PHE A 543 9.82 23.25 4.59
N VAL A 544 9.12 23.11 3.45
CA VAL A 544 9.68 23.48 2.15
C VAL A 544 9.71 24.99 1.97
N ASP A 545 10.89 25.52 1.69
CA ASP A 545 11.05 26.87 1.19
C ASP A 545 11.22 26.83 -0.34
N PHE A 546 10.14 27.02 -1.08
CA PHE A 546 10.13 26.91 -2.54
C PHE A 546 11.17 27.77 -3.24
N LYS A 547 11.65 28.86 -2.63
CA LYS A 547 12.67 29.73 -3.20
C LYS A 547 14.09 29.22 -2.97
N LYS A 548 14.31 28.39 -1.96
CA LYS A 548 15.62 27.81 -1.62
C LYS A 548 15.78 26.38 -2.06
N ASP A 549 14.70 25.60 -1.93
CA ASP A 549 14.74 24.15 -2.15
C ASP A 549 14.50 23.76 -3.64
N LEU A 550 13.97 24.71 -4.45
CA LEU A 550 13.77 24.53 -5.89
C LEU A 550 14.63 25.51 -6.69
N THR A 551 15.07 25.07 -7.87
CA THR A 551 15.69 25.93 -8.86
C THR A 551 14.73 26.14 -10.03
N PHE A 552 14.41 27.41 -10.31
CA PHE A 552 13.61 27.81 -11.46
C PHE A 552 14.51 28.42 -12.53
N GLY A 553 14.23 28.11 -13.78
CA GLY A 553 14.99 28.68 -14.92
C GLY A 553 14.26 28.47 -16.23
N GLU A 554 14.95 28.79 -17.31
CA GLU A 554 14.47 28.60 -18.68
C GLU A 554 15.55 27.90 -19.51
N THR A 555 15.15 27.05 -20.43
CA THR A 555 16.03 26.47 -21.45
C THR A 555 16.44 27.54 -22.46
N GLU A 556 17.42 27.30 -23.35
CA GLU A 556 17.79 28.21 -24.42
C GLU A 556 16.62 28.50 -25.39
N THR A 557 15.64 27.62 -25.47
CA THR A 557 14.41 27.79 -26.28
C THR A 557 13.30 28.52 -25.53
N GLY A 558 13.53 28.96 -24.27
CA GLY A 558 12.57 29.68 -23.45
C GLY A 558 11.53 28.80 -22.75
N LEU A 559 11.74 27.49 -22.65
CA LEU A 559 10.87 26.62 -21.86
C LEU A 559 11.17 26.76 -20.37
N PRO A 560 10.18 27.08 -19.53
CA PRO A 560 10.37 27.14 -18.10
C PRO A 560 10.68 25.74 -17.53
N TYR A 561 11.58 25.68 -16.54
CA TYR A 561 11.84 24.44 -15.82
C TYR A 561 11.86 24.64 -14.30
N ILE A 562 11.55 23.53 -13.60
CA ILE A 562 11.72 23.37 -12.16
C ILE A 562 12.68 22.20 -11.94
N TYR A 563 13.74 22.46 -11.19
CA TYR A 563 14.85 21.55 -11.06
C TYR A 563 15.17 21.27 -9.59
N VAL A 564 15.42 19.97 -9.30
CA VAL A 564 15.97 19.47 -8.03
C VAL A 564 17.12 18.52 -8.34
N GLN A 565 18.28 18.74 -7.71
CA GLN A 565 19.44 17.89 -7.92
C GLN A 565 19.36 16.58 -7.09
N ASN A 566 19.51 15.44 -7.76
CA ASN A 566 19.76 14.15 -7.09
C ASN A 566 21.26 14.05 -6.75
N LYS A 567 21.60 13.95 -5.46
CA LYS A 567 22.98 13.81 -4.97
C LYS A 567 23.28 12.41 -4.43
N GLU A 568 22.32 11.50 -4.48
CA GLU A 568 22.38 10.20 -3.82
C GLU A 568 22.78 9.08 -4.77
N ASN A 569 22.24 9.11 -5.99
CA ASN A 569 22.43 8.03 -6.95
C ASN A 569 22.31 8.52 -8.40
N GLY A 570 22.47 7.60 -9.36
CA GLY A 570 22.42 7.89 -10.79
C GLY A 570 21.02 7.94 -11.40
N ARG A 571 19.93 8.01 -10.62
CA ARG A 571 18.57 8.00 -11.12
C ARG A 571 18.09 9.39 -11.51
N PHE A 572 17.29 9.50 -12.60
CA PHE A 572 16.62 10.72 -12.98
C PHE A 572 15.13 10.53 -13.20
N SER A 573 14.40 11.64 -13.16
CA SER A 573 13.02 11.79 -13.60
C SER A 573 12.91 13.12 -14.35
N LEU A 574 12.46 13.06 -15.60
CA LEU A 574 12.20 14.20 -16.47
C LEU A 574 10.74 14.18 -16.89
N VAL A 575 10.02 15.29 -16.68
CA VAL A 575 8.59 15.39 -16.99
C VAL A 575 8.31 16.64 -17.79
N PHE A 576 7.63 16.50 -18.92
CA PHE A 576 7.01 17.62 -19.62
C PHE A 576 5.56 17.69 -19.17
N ARG A 577 5.20 18.79 -18.49
CA ARG A 577 3.89 18.99 -17.88
C ARG A 577 3.10 20.06 -18.62
N TYR A 578 1.91 19.69 -19.07
CA TYR A 578 0.93 20.52 -19.75
C TYR A 578 -0.28 20.73 -18.85
N GLU A 579 -0.74 21.99 -18.72
CA GLU A 579 -1.87 22.35 -17.83
C GLU A 579 -3.21 22.24 -18.58
N PHE A 580 -3.44 21.13 -19.28
CA PHE A 580 -4.71 20.73 -19.87
C PHE A 580 -4.75 19.20 -19.98
N GLY A 581 -5.94 18.61 -20.08
CA GLY A 581 -6.14 17.17 -20.13
C GLY A 581 -7.37 16.77 -20.94
N ASP A 582 -7.97 15.62 -20.61
CA ASP A 582 -9.10 15.04 -21.32
C ASP A 582 -10.39 15.88 -21.22
N GLU A 583 -10.53 16.78 -20.25
CA GLU A 583 -11.61 17.77 -20.20
C GLU A 583 -11.61 18.70 -21.43
N SER A 584 -10.45 18.87 -22.08
CA SER A 584 -10.32 19.68 -23.30
C SER A 584 -10.53 18.86 -24.57
N ASP A 585 -10.04 17.61 -24.59
CA ASP A 585 -10.18 16.70 -25.73
C ASP A 585 -10.00 15.24 -25.26
N LEU A 586 -11.08 14.47 -25.30
CA LEU A 586 -11.13 13.07 -24.88
C LEU A 586 -10.24 12.12 -25.71
N ARG A 587 -9.78 12.57 -26.88
CA ARG A 587 -8.94 11.76 -27.77
C ARG A 587 -7.53 11.54 -27.20
N TYR A 588 -7.03 12.42 -26.32
CA TYR A 588 -5.69 12.29 -25.74
C TYR A 588 -5.49 10.97 -24.98
N GLY A 589 -6.51 10.51 -24.25
CA GLY A 589 -6.47 9.22 -23.56
C GLY A 589 -6.27 8.05 -24.51
N LEU A 590 -7.07 8.00 -25.58
CA LEU A 590 -6.94 6.97 -26.62
C LEU A 590 -5.60 7.11 -27.37
N ALA A 591 -5.18 8.34 -27.70
CA ALA A 591 -3.95 8.59 -28.43
C ALA A 591 -2.70 8.11 -27.64
N SER A 592 -2.65 8.39 -26.33
CA SER A 592 -1.53 7.95 -25.47
C SER A 592 -1.45 6.42 -25.41
N GLN A 593 -2.59 5.74 -25.26
CA GLN A 593 -2.66 4.28 -25.23
C GLN A 593 -2.28 3.66 -26.58
N TYR A 594 -2.77 4.24 -27.67
CA TYR A 594 -2.49 3.78 -29.05
C TYR A 594 -0.99 3.89 -29.38
N LEU A 595 -0.32 4.99 -29.00
CA LEU A 595 1.11 5.20 -29.26
C LEU A 595 1.98 4.08 -28.68
N GLU A 596 1.59 3.47 -27.58
CA GLU A 596 2.37 2.42 -26.92
C GLU A 596 2.56 1.16 -27.77
N TYR A 597 1.71 0.95 -28.75
CA TYR A 597 1.71 -0.24 -29.63
C TYR A 597 2.32 0.03 -31.01
N LEU A 598 2.81 1.24 -31.28
CA LEU A 598 3.25 1.64 -32.61
C LEU A 598 4.78 1.67 -32.75
N GLY A 599 5.22 1.34 -33.96
CA GLY A 599 6.58 1.61 -34.39
C GLY A 599 6.71 2.97 -35.09
N THR A 600 7.93 3.34 -35.43
CA THR A 600 8.26 4.48 -36.29
C THR A 600 8.54 4.00 -37.73
N ASP A 601 8.91 4.92 -38.62
CA ASP A 601 9.37 4.61 -39.98
C ASP A 601 10.70 3.80 -40.00
N GLN A 602 11.43 3.76 -38.89
CA GLN A 602 12.77 3.14 -38.76
C GLN A 602 12.80 1.97 -37.78
N LEU A 603 11.95 1.98 -36.77
CA LEU A 603 11.98 1.02 -35.66
C LEU A 603 10.60 0.37 -35.50
N SER A 604 10.57 -0.95 -35.37
CA SER A 604 9.35 -1.61 -34.91
C SER A 604 9.04 -1.25 -33.44
N ASN A 605 7.81 -1.44 -33.03
CA ASN A 605 7.42 -1.26 -31.63
C ASN A 605 8.29 -2.10 -30.67
N GLU A 606 8.49 -3.36 -31.02
CA GLU A 606 9.35 -4.28 -30.28
C GLU A 606 10.79 -3.72 -30.12
N GLN A 607 11.38 -3.20 -31.21
CA GLN A 607 12.71 -2.60 -31.16
C GLN A 607 12.75 -1.35 -30.27
N ILE A 608 11.70 -0.54 -30.25
CA ILE A 608 11.57 0.64 -29.39
C ILE A 608 11.59 0.18 -27.91
N LYS A 609 10.76 -0.79 -27.56
CA LYS A 609 10.67 -1.32 -26.19
C LYS A 609 12.02 -1.93 -25.75
N GLN A 610 12.67 -2.72 -26.62
CA GLN A 610 13.99 -3.27 -26.36
C GLN A 610 15.06 -2.19 -26.16
N GLN A 611 15.03 -1.10 -26.93
CA GLN A 611 15.98 0.00 -26.79
C GLN A 611 15.79 0.75 -25.47
N PHE A 612 14.56 1.11 -25.10
CA PHE A 612 14.30 1.72 -23.80
C PHE A 612 14.76 0.82 -22.64
N TYR A 613 14.44 -0.48 -22.71
CA TYR A 613 14.84 -1.43 -21.70
C TYR A 613 16.37 -1.60 -21.59
N LYS A 614 17.09 -1.58 -22.73
CA LYS A 614 18.55 -1.61 -22.80
C LYS A 614 19.19 -0.38 -22.16
N LEU A 615 18.57 0.79 -22.32
CA LEU A 615 19.00 2.05 -21.69
C LEU A 615 18.68 2.09 -20.20
N ALA A 616 17.96 1.12 -19.65
CA ALA A 616 17.37 1.17 -18.31
C ALA A 616 16.63 2.51 -18.11
N CYS A 617 15.82 2.88 -19.11
CA CYS A 617 14.93 4.04 -19.12
C CYS A 617 13.54 3.60 -19.55
N GLU A 618 12.55 4.30 -19.04
CA GLU A 618 11.15 4.06 -19.38
C GLU A 618 10.44 5.39 -19.59
N TYR A 619 9.38 5.36 -20.41
CA TYR A 619 8.50 6.50 -20.57
C TYR A 619 7.03 6.09 -20.47
N TYR A 620 6.19 7.04 -20.10
CA TYR A 620 4.75 6.93 -20.19
C TYR A 620 4.12 8.31 -20.35
N ILE A 621 2.95 8.36 -20.99
CA ILE A 621 2.14 9.56 -21.10
C ILE A 621 0.94 9.38 -20.18
N SER A 622 0.79 10.27 -19.22
CA SER A 622 -0.39 10.28 -18.33
C SER A 622 -1.33 11.40 -18.75
N VAL A 623 -2.59 11.05 -18.99
CA VAL A 623 -3.65 11.98 -19.34
C VAL A 623 -4.66 12.01 -18.19
N GLY A 624 -4.68 13.10 -17.47
CA GLY A 624 -5.68 13.39 -16.44
C GLY A 624 -6.69 14.41 -16.93
N SER A 625 -7.64 14.79 -16.09
CA SER A 625 -8.71 15.72 -16.46
C SER A 625 -8.17 17.09 -16.89
N ARG A 626 -7.21 17.63 -16.15
CA ARG A 626 -6.66 18.98 -16.36
C ARG A 626 -5.16 19.02 -16.61
N THR A 627 -4.51 17.86 -16.75
CA THR A 627 -3.07 17.80 -16.98
C THR A 627 -2.71 16.64 -17.89
N ILE A 628 -1.75 16.87 -18.78
CA ILE A 628 -1.02 15.82 -19.49
C ILE A 628 0.43 15.88 -19.05
N THR A 629 1.01 14.72 -18.77
CA THR A 629 2.44 14.63 -18.50
C THR A 629 3.09 13.60 -19.42
N VAL A 630 4.21 13.96 -20.02
CA VAL A 630 5.12 13.04 -20.73
C VAL A 630 6.29 12.80 -19.79
N ASN A 631 6.40 11.56 -19.32
CA ASN A 631 7.34 11.18 -18.26
C ASN A 631 8.45 10.32 -18.86
N LEU A 632 9.69 10.60 -18.51
CA LEU A 632 10.88 9.82 -18.84
C LEU A 632 11.72 9.65 -17.59
N TYR A 633 12.06 8.44 -17.22
CA TYR A 633 12.84 8.15 -16.01
C TYR A 633 13.78 6.97 -16.24
N GLY A 634 14.83 6.85 -15.42
CA GLY A 634 15.80 5.76 -15.51
C GLY A 634 17.19 6.15 -15.05
N LEU A 635 18.23 5.58 -15.68
CA LEU A 635 19.61 5.90 -15.42
C LEU A 635 20.02 7.18 -16.13
N SER A 636 20.54 8.14 -15.39
CA SER A 636 20.84 9.50 -15.87
C SER A 636 21.90 9.55 -16.97
N GLU A 637 22.84 8.61 -16.99
CA GLU A 637 23.86 8.50 -18.03
C GLU A 637 23.26 8.28 -19.42
N ASN A 638 22.07 7.65 -19.48
CA ASN A 638 21.35 7.33 -20.71
C ASN A 638 20.23 8.34 -21.03
N MET A 639 19.99 9.35 -20.19
CA MET A 639 18.88 10.30 -20.36
C MET A 639 18.87 11.00 -21.74
N PRO A 640 19.98 11.52 -22.29
CA PRO A 640 19.94 12.20 -23.59
C PRO A 640 19.55 11.27 -24.74
N GLU A 641 20.03 10.02 -24.74
CA GLU A 641 19.69 9.02 -25.74
C GLU A 641 18.24 8.56 -25.61
N ALA A 642 17.77 8.32 -24.39
CA ALA A 642 16.38 7.96 -24.11
C ALA A 642 15.41 9.10 -24.47
N LEU A 643 15.78 10.36 -24.23
CA LEU A 643 15.01 11.52 -24.65
C LEU A 643 14.94 11.65 -26.18
N ALA A 644 16.06 11.44 -26.88
CA ALA A 644 16.07 11.41 -28.34
C ALA A 644 15.18 10.30 -28.91
N LEU A 645 15.19 9.13 -28.30
CA LEU A 645 14.32 8.01 -28.68
C LEU A 645 12.84 8.34 -28.42
N LEU A 646 12.50 8.91 -27.26
CA LEU A 646 11.13 9.35 -26.94
C LEU A 646 10.62 10.38 -27.97
N GLU A 647 11.42 11.39 -28.29
CA GLU A 647 11.07 12.39 -29.30
C GLU A 647 10.90 11.76 -30.69
N ASN A 648 11.72 10.78 -31.05
CA ASN A 648 11.54 10.03 -32.28
C ASN A 648 10.20 9.29 -32.31
N VAL A 649 9.83 8.62 -31.23
CA VAL A 649 8.52 7.93 -31.10
C VAL A 649 7.38 8.94 -31.21
N MET A 650 7.42 10.03 -30.44
CA MET A 650 6.38 11.07 -30.44
C MET A 650 6.19 11.75 -31.82
N GLN A 651 7.25 11.88 -32.60
CA GLN A 651 7.21 12.62 -33.87
C GLN A 651 7.01 11.75 -35.12
N ASN A 652 7.46 10.50 -35.09
CA ASN A 652 7.59 9.63 -36.25
C ASN A 652 6.81 8.31 -36.16
N ALA A 653 6.00 8.13 -35.09
CA ALA A 653 5.11 6.96 -35.00
C ALA A 653 4.24 6.83 -36.27
N GLN A 654 4.06 5.61 -36.73
CA GLN A 654 3.32 5.30 -37.94
C GLN A 654 1.94 4.77 -37.56
N ALA A 655 0.91 5.39 -38.11
CA ALA A 655 -0.46 4.95 -37.88
C ALA A 655 -0.71 3.57 -38.49
N ASP A 656 -1.34 2.69 -37.73
CA ASP A 656 -1.79 1.37 -38.15
C ASP A 656 -3.27 1.20 -37.76
N PRO A 657 -4.19 1.21 -38.72
CA PRO A 657 -5.62 1.06 -38.44
C PRO A 657 -6.00 -0.28 -37.79
N MET A 658 -5.18 -1.33 -37.99
CA MET A 658 -5.43 -2.64 -37.36
C MET A 658 -5.10 -2.58 -35.89
N VAL A 659 -3.97 -1.97 -35.53
CA VAL A 659 -3.58 -1.74 -34.13
C VAL A 659 -4.61 -0.85 -33.42
N ALA A 660 -5.12 0.21 -34.09
CA ALA A 660 -6.17 1.05 -33.54
C ALA A 660 -7.45 0.27 -33.21
N GLU A 661 -7.93 -0.58 -34.14
CA GLU A 661 -9.09 -1.44 -33.88
C GLU A 661 -8.82 -2.44 -32.73
N MET A 662 -7.62 -3.00 -32.64
CA MET A 662 -7.26 -3.90 -31.53
C MET A 662 -7.26 -3.19 -30.18
N CYS A 663 -6.73 -1.96 -30.10
CA CYS A 663 -6.84 -1.12 -28.90
C CYS A 663 -8.29 -0.86 -28.51
N ILE A 664 -9.15 -0.55 -29.48
CA ILE A 664 -10.59 -0.32 -29.24
C ILE A 664 -11.26 -1.61 -28.71
N GLN A 665 -10.94 -2.77 -29.27
CA GLN A 665 -11.48 -4.06 -28.78
C GLN A 665 -11.02 -4.37 -27.36
N GLN A 666 -9.77 -4.09 -27.01
CA GLN A 666 -9.29 -4.22 -25.62
C GLN A 666 -10.05 -3.28 -24.68
N LEU A 667 -10.24 -2.02 -25.06
CA LEU A 667 -11.02 -1.06 -24.28
C LEU A 667 -12.48 -1.49 -24.11
N GLU A 668 -13.10 -1.99 -25.19
CA GLU A 668 -14.46 -2.51 -25.14
C GLU A 668 -14.57 -3.68 -24.14
N LYS A 669 -13.62 -4.61 -24.17
CA LYS A 669 -13.57 -5.73 -23.22
C LYS A 669 -13.33 -5.24 -21.79
N ALA A 670 -12.36 -4.35 -21.56
CA ALA A 670 -12.08 -3.80 -20.25
C ALA A 670 -13.31 -3.11 -19.64
N ARG A 671 -14.05 -2.33 -20.44
CA ARG A 671 -15.31 -1.70 -20.01
C ARG A 671 -16.40 -2.72 -19.64
N MET A 672 -16.46 -3.86 -20.35
CA MET A 672 -17.37 -4.95 -19.99
C MET A 672 -16.97 -5.59 -18.67
N ASP A 673 -15.67 -5.79 -18.46
CA ASP A 673 -15.12 -6.42 -17.25
C ASP A 673 -15.29 -5.52 -16.02
N ASP A 674 -15.11 -4.20 -16.16
CA ASP A 674 -15.36 -3.23 -15.10
C ASP A 674 -16.79 -3.32 -14.53
N LYS A 675 -17.79 -3.55 -15.40
CA LYS A 675 -19.17 -3.75 -14.94
C LYS A 675 -19.38 -5.02 -14.11
N LEU A 676 -18.47 -5.98 -14.20
CA LEU A 676 -18.50 -7.22 -13.40
C LEU A 676 -17.78 -7.08 -12.07
N ASN A 677 -16.97 -6.04 -11.87
CA ASN A 677 -16.19 -5.83 -10.67
C ASN A 677 -16.93 -4.93 -9.68
N GLN A 678 -17.09 -5.38 -8.44
CA GLN A 678 -17.81 -4.64 -7.39
C GLN A 678 -17.19 -3.28 -7.10
N ARG A 679 -15.86 -3.21 -7.04
CA ARG A 679 -15.15 -1.98 -6.74
C ARG A 679 -15.31 -0.95 -7.84
N SER A 680 -15.12 -1.36 -9.11
CA SER A 680 -15.32 -0.49 -10.27
C SER A 680 -16.75 0.08 -10.32
N ASN A 681 -17.76 -0.75 -10.03
CA ASN A 681 -19.16 -0.29 -9.92
C ASN A 681 -19.35 0.75 -8.82
N PHE A 682 -18.74 0.52 -7.64
CA PHE A 682 -18.86 1.46 -6.54
C PHE A 682 -18.14 2.78 -6.82
N ASP A 683 -16.94 2.74 -7.40
CA ASP A 683 -16.19 3.93 -7.76
C ASP A 683 -16.94 4.76 -8.83
N ALA A 684 -17.54 4.11 -9.84
CA ALA A 684 -18.40 4.78 -10.81
C ALA A 684 -19.64 5.43 -10.18
N LEU A 685 -20.30 4.72 -9.26
CA LEU A 685 -21.45 5.24 -8.51
C LEU A 685 -21.07 6.42 -7.61
N VAL A 686 -19.91 6.38 -6.96
CA VAL A 686 -19.39 7.49 -6.16
C VAL A 686 -19.09 8.71 -7.03
N GLN A 687 -18.45 8.53 -8.18
CA GLN A 687 -18.23 9.60 -9.15
C GLN A 687 -19.55 10.22 -9.61
N TYR A 688 -20.55 9.39 -9.88
CA TYR A 688 -21.89 9.85 -10.21
C TYR A 688 -22.54 10.62 -9.05
N GLY A 689 -22.36 10.16 -7.82
CA GLY A 689 -22.83 10.85 -6.61
C GLY A 689 -22.16 12.18 -6.36
N LEU A 690 -20.85 12.30 -6.63
CA LEU A 690 -20.09 13.52 -6.44
C LEU A 690 -20.34 14.57 -7.53
N TYR A 691 -20.34 14.17 -8.80
CA TYR A 691 -20.32 15.08 -9.95
C TYR A 691 -21.60 15.02 -10.79
N GLY A 692 -22.51 14.08 -10.52
CA GLY A 692 -23.71 13.86 -11.36
C GLY A 692 -23.35 13.21 -12.70
N PRO A 693 -24.19 13.39 -13.73
CA PRO A 693 -24.03 12.70 -15.02
C PRO A 693 -22.84 13.17 -15.86
N TYR A 694 -22.26 14.34 -15.57
CA TYR A 694 -21.04 14.82 -16.22
C TYR A 694 -19.85 14.66 -15.26
N ASN A 695 -19.11 13.59 -15.42
CA ASN A 695 -17.95 13.23 -14.61
C ASN A 695 -16.93 12.45 -15.47
N SER A 696 -15.73 12.26 -14.96
CA SER A 696 -14.63 11.62 -15.68
C SER A 696 -14.90 10.16 -16.06
N GLN A 697 -15.72 9.44 -15.30
CA GLN A 697 -16.07 8.05 -15.59
C GLN A 697 -17.02 7.91 -16.80
N ARG A 698 -17.85 8.91 -17.01
CA ARG A 698 -18.89 8.91 -18.07
C ARG A 698 -18.51 9.76 -19.28
N ASN A 699 -17.72 10.82 -19.08
CA ASN A 699 -17.27 11.69 -20.17
C ASN A 699 -16.09 11.03 -20.90
N ILE A 700 -16.39 9.99 -21.64
CA ILE A 700 -15.44 9.18 -22.41
C ILE A 700 -15.94 8.99 -23.84
N LEU A 701 -15.03 8.72 -24.76
CA LEU A 701 -15.41 8.36 -26.14
C LEU A 701 -16.19 7.04 -26.16
N SER A 702 -17.32 7.00 -26.88
CA SER A 702 -18.00 5.72 -27.13
C SER A 702 -17.17 4.86 -28.09
N ILE A 703 -17.44 3.55 -28.11
CA ILE A 703 -16.77 2.62 -29.03
C ILE A 703 -17.01 3.03 -30.49
N GLU A 704 -18.22 3.47 -30.81
CA GLU A 704 -18.58 3.94 -32.16
C GLU A 704 -17.83 5.21 -32.52
N GLN A 705 -17.69 6.15 -31.60
CA GLN A 705 -16.89 7.38 -31.82
C GLN A 705 -15.43 7.04 -32.06
N MET A 706 -14.84 6.14 -31.21
CA MET A 706 -13.44 5.72 -31.41
C MET A 706 -13.19 5.08 -32.78
N ARG A 707 -14.09 4.19 -33.23
CA ARG A 707 -14.01 3.57 -34.58
C ARG A 707 -14.17 4.54 -35.76
N GLN A 708 -14.70 5.75 -35.52
CA GLN A 708 -14.81 6.78 -36.52
C GLN A 708 -13.60 7.71 -36.61
N LEU A 709 -12.70 7.67 -35.64
CA LEU A 709 -11.49 8.50 -35.65
C LEU A 709 -10.49 7.99 -36.68
N ASP A 710 -9.82 8.93 -37.35
CA ASP A 710 -8.63 8.60 -38.13
C ASP A 710 -7.46 8.33 -37.16
N PRO A 711 -6.84 7.15 -37.19
CA PRO A 711 -5.69 6.86 -36.36
C PRO A 711 -4.54 7.85 -36.51
N GLN A 712 -4.38 8.49 -37.67
CA GLN A 712 -3.38 9.54 -37.87
C GLN A 712 -3.69 10.80 -37.06
N GLU A 713 -4.96 11.18 -36.90
CA GLU A 713 -5.34 12.32 -36.06
C GLU A 713 -4.94 12.12 -34.60
N LEU A 714 -4.98 10.88 -34.09
CA LEU A 714 -4.53 10.56 -32.72
C LEU A 714 -3.05 10.82 -32.57
N LEU A 715 -2.24 10.42 -33.53
CA LEU A 715 -0.79 10.68 -33.50
C LEU A 715 -0.47 12.17 -33.68
N ASP A 716 -1.23 12.88 -34.52
CA ASP A 716 -1.04 14.31 -34.73
C ASP A 716 -1.32 15.11 -33.44
N LEU A 717 -2.25 14.67 -32.58
CA LEU A 717 -2.48 15.26 -31.27
C LEU A 717 -1.21 15.19 -30.41
N LEU A 718 -0.61 13.99 -30.27
CA LEU A 718 0.60 13.78 -29.46
C LEU A 718 1.82 14.47 -30.08
N LYS A 719 1.98 14.42 -31.40
CA LYS A 719 3.03 15.11 -32.14
C LYS A 719 3.00 16.62 -31.92
N ASN A 720 1.80 17.20 -31.85
CA ASN A 720 1.61 18.62 -31.63
C ASN A 720 1.68 19.04 -30.15
N LEU A 721 1.71 18.10 -29.22
CA LEU A 721 1.69 18.41 -27.79
C LEU A 721 2.80 19.39 -27.40
N LYS A 722 4.03 19.18 -27.90
CA LYS A 722 5.19 20.06 -27.66
C LYS A 722 5.04 21.50 -28.15
N ASN A 723 4.02 21.80 -28.95
CA ASN A 723 3.75 23.14 -29.46
C ASN A 723 2.90 23.99 -28.49
N TYR A 724 2.34 23.39 -27.43
CA TYR A 724 1.63 24.10 -26.38
C TYR A 724 2.55 24.55 -25.26
N GLU A 725 2.14 25.57 -24.51
CA GLU A 725 2.82 26.01 -23.27
C GLU A 725 2.93 24.83 -22.29
N HIS A 726 4.14 24.58 -21.79
CA HIS A 726 4.42 23.51 -20.83
C HIS A 726 5.65 23.81 -19.98
N THR A 727 5.80 23.06 -18.89
CA THR A 727 6.92 23.20 -17.94
C THR A 727 7.72 21.90 -17.90
N VAL A 728 9.04 22.03 -17.89
CA VAL A 728 9.97 20.92 -17.69
C VAL A 728 10.22 20.74 -16.19
N LEU A 729 9.95 19.55 -15.68
CA LEU A 729 10.23 19.18 -14.29
C LEU A 729 11.36 18.16 -14.28
N TYR A 730 12.36 18.40 -13.44
CA TYR A 730 13.52 17.50 -13.40
C TYR A 730 14.00 17.24 -11.97
N TYR A 731 14.21 15.96 -11.68
CA TYR A 731 14.98 15.46 -10.54
C TYR A 731 16.04 14.50 -11.07
N GLY A 732 17.31 14.78 -10.84
CA GLY A 732 18.38 13.91 -11.33
C GLY A 732 19.77 14.49 -11.02
N PRO A 733 20.86 13.70 -11.29
CA PRO A 733 22.22 14.11 -10.94
C PRO A 733 22.85 15.15 -11.88
N MET A 734 22.33 15.31 -13.11
CA MET A 734 22.85 16.35 -14.04
C MET A 734 22.67 17.74 -13.44
N SER A 735 23.58 18.67 -13.74
CA SER A 735 23.36 20.07 -13.42
C SER A 735 22.18 20.65 -14.20
N ALA A 736 21.60 21.75 -13.73
CA ALA A 736 20.50 22.40 -14.41
C ALA A 736 20.86 22.82 -15.86
N GLN A 737 22.12 23.21 -16.09
CA GLN A 737 22.60 23.58 -17.42
C GLN A 737 22.72 22.38 -18.35
N GLU A 738 23.26 21.25 -17.87
CA GLU A 738 23.35 20.03 -18.67
C GLU A 738 21.97 19.48 -19.03
N MET A 739 21.04 19.46 -18.07
CA MET A 739 19.66 19.08 -18.32
C MET A 739 18.99 20.01 -19.35
N ALA A 740 19.09 21.33 -19.16
CA ALA A 740 18.50 22.29 -20.08
C ALA A 740 19.10 22.20 -21.50
N ALA A 741 20.41 21.92 -21.62
CA ALA A 741 21.05 21.68 -22.90
C ALA A 741 20.52 20.40 -23.56
N ALA A 742 20.39 19.28 -22.83
CA ALA A 742 19.85 18.02 -23.36
C ALA A 742 18.39 18.19 -23.81
N VAL A 743 17.56 18.93 -23.07
CA VAL A 743 16.19 19.25 -23.45
C VAL A 743 16.20 20.13 -24.70
N THR A 744 17.01 21.19 -24.77
CA THR A 744 17.12 22.05 -25.92
C THR A 744 17.56 21.31 -27.19
N GLU A 745 18.47 20.35 -27.05
CA GLU A 745 18.97 19.54 -28.17
C GLU A 745 17.92 18.59 -28.73
N ASN A 746 17.11 17.97 -27.87
CA ASN A 746 16.22 16.87 -28.28
C ASN A 746 14.74 17.30 -28.38
N HIS A 747 14.23 18.10 -27.45
CA HIS A 747 12.85 18.55 -27.43
C HIS A 747 12.66 19.83 -28.24
N LYS A 748 12.50 19.71 -29.56
CA LYS A 748 12.35 20.86 -30.48
C LYS A 748 10.94 21.36 -30.50
N THR A 749 10.73 22.57 -30.00
CA THR A 749 9.44 23.27 -29.99
C THR A 749 9.36 24.32 -31.10
N VAL A 750 8.16 24.83 -31.36
CA VAL A 750 7.95 26.01 -32.19
C VAL A 750 8.47 27.27 -31.51
N ALA A 751 8.83 28.30 -32.29
CA ALA A 751 9.38 29.54 -31.75
C ALA A 751 8.40 30.31 -30.83
N GLN A 752 7.10 30.15 -31.05
CA GLN A 752 6.06 30.70 -30.20
C GLN A 752 5.09 29.59 -29.83
N LEU A 753 5.06 29.22 -28.57
CA LEU A 753 4.15 28.22 -28.04
C LEU A 753 2.71 28.73 -28.08
N GLN A 754 1.79 27.79 -28.29
CA GLN A 754 0.35 28.05 -28.27
C GLN A 754 -0.14 28.00 -26.81
N ALA A 755 -1.12 28.84 -26.50
CA ALA A 755 -1.84 28.74 -25.23
C ALA A 755 -2.54 27.37 -25.14
N VAL A 756 -2.57 26.82 -23.91
CA VAL A 756 -3.21 25.53 -23.67
C VAL A 756 -4.71 25.54 -23.96
N PRO A 757 -5.27 24.47 -24.52
CA PRO A 757 -6.71 24.34 -24.75
C PRO A 757 -7.49 24.45 -23.44
N GLN A 758 -8.68 25.05 -23.51
CA GLN A 758 -9.59 25.13 -22.37
C GLN A 758 -10.59 23.95 -22.42
N GLY A 759 -10.79 23.30 -21.29
CA GLY A 759 -11.77 22.22 -21.12
C GLY A 759 -13.02 22.68 -20.37
N LYS A 760 -14.03 21.84 -20.40
CA LYS A 760 -15.20 21.98 -19.53
C LYS A 760 -14.95 21.18 -18.24
N HIS A 761 -14.79 21.90 -17.13
CA HIS A 761 -14.48 21.29 -15.85
C HIS A 761 -15.65 20.48 -15.27
N TYR A 762 -15.31 19.40 -14.55
CA TYR A 762 -16.27 18.64 -13.74
C TYR A 762 -16.58 19.43 -12.47
N GLU A 763 -17.87 19.55 -12.14
CA GLU A 763 -18.34 20.33 -11.00
C GLU A 763 -18.91 19.41 -9.93
N LEU A 764 -18.41 19.52 -8.69
CA LEU A 764 -18.96 18.80 -7.54
C LEU A 764 -20.40 19.29 -7.27
N GLN A 765 -21.33 18.35 -7.15
CA GLN A 765 -22.74 18.63 -6.90
C GLN A 765 -23.00 18.99 -5.45
N SER A 766 -23.81 20.03 -5.19
CA SER A 766 -24.27 20.34 -3.85
C SER A 766 -25.21 19.26 -3.29
N THR A 767 -25.36 19.22 -1.97
CA THR A 767 -26.27 18.32 -1.25
C THR A 767 -27.30 19.16 -0.50
N PRO A 768 -28.33 19.75 -1.20
CA PRO A 768 -29.31 20.63 -0.55
C PRO A 768 -30.34 19.88 0.29
N GLU A 769 -30.56 18.61 0.01
CA GLU A 769 -31.51 17.71 0.69
C GLU A 769 -30.97 16.28 0.69
N ASN A 770 -31.57 15.42 1.54
CA ASN A 770 -31.23 14.01 1.52
C ASN A 770 -31.65 13.38 0.18
N GLU A 771 -30.74 12.61 -0.40
CA GLU A 771 -30.98 11.83 -1.62
C GLU A 771 -30.30 10.46 -1.48
N ILE A 772 -30.96 9.41 -1.97
CA ILE A 772 -30.40 8.05 -1.95
C ILE A 772 -30.21 7.60 -3.39
N LEU A 773 -28.95 7.32 -3.76
CA LEU A 773 -28.58 6.70 -5.03
C LEU A 773 -28.31 5.21 -4.79
N ILE A 774 -29.06 4.33 -5.45
CA ILE A 774 -28.85 2.88 -5.33
C ILE A 774 -28.53 2.33 -6.70
N ALA A 775 -27.38 1.64 -6.81
CA ALA A 775 -27.02 0.83 -7.97
C ALA A 775 -27.04 -0.66 -7.62
N PRO A 776 -27.52 -1.53 -8.53
CA PRO A 776 -27.63 -2.96 -8.25
C PRO A 776 -26.25 -3.65 -8.34
N TYR A 777 -25.96 -4.52 -7.38
CA TYR A 777 -24.84 -5.46 -7.46
C TYR A 777 -25.12 -6.68 -6.59
N ASP A 778 -24.99 -7.88 -7.17
CA ASP A 778 -25.22 -9.16 -6.47
C ASP A 778 -23.99 -9.57 -5.66
N ALA A 779 -23.78 -8.92 -4.51
CA ALA A 779 -22.72 -9.24 -3.57
C ALA A 779 -23.25 -9.42 -2.14
N LYS A 780 -22.46 -10.10 -1.30
CA LYS A 780 -22.82 -10.34 0.11
C LYS A 780 -22.60 -9.12 1.00
N ASN A 781 -21.72 -8.22 0.59
CA ASN A 781 -21.40 -6.97 1.29
C ASN A 781 -21.90 -5.77 0.51
N ILE A 782 -22.34 -4.76 1.24
CA ILE A 782 -22.75 -3.47 0.71
C ILE A 782 -21.60 -2.51 0.84
N TYR A 783 -21.38 -1.73 -0.22
CA TYR A 783 -20.50 -0.56 -0.20
C TYR A 783 -21.37 0.67 -0.14
N MET A 784 -21.09 1.56 0.81
CA MET A 784 -21.88 2.78 1.00
C MET A 784 -20.99 3.99 1.32
N ARG A 785 -21.37 5.14 0.79
CA ARG A 785 -20.91 6.47 1.21
C ARG A 785 -22.07 7.38 1.52
N MET A 786 -21.87 8.26 2.52
CA MET A 786 -22.70 9.42 2.74
C MET A 786 -21.86 10.65 2.37
N ILE A 787 -22.35 11.52 1.49
CA ILE A 787 -21.63 12.68 0.98
C ILE A 787 -22.39 13.94 1.34
N HIS A 788 -21.70 14.96 1.86
CA HIS A 788 -22.23 16.27 2.11
C HIS A 788 -21.36 17.35 1.48
N ASN A 789 -21.99 18.27 0.72
CA ASN A 789 -21.32 19.37 0.03
C ASN A 789 -22.22 20.61 -0.03
N GLU A 790 -21.81 21.69 0.63
CA GLU A 790 -22.47 23.01 0.61
C GLU A 790 -21.85 23.99 -0.38
N GLN A 791 -20.98 23.54 -1.30
CA GLN A 791 -20.22 24.38 -2.24
C GLN A 791 -19.30 25.38 -1.53
N ARG A 792 -18.75 24.99 -0.39
CA ARG A 792 -17.87 25.82 0.40
C ARG A 792 -16.50 25.93 -0.28
N PRO A 793 -16.01 27.15 -0.58
CA PRO A 793 -14.68 27.31 -1.14
C PRO A 793 -13.60 26.97 -0.10
N TRP A 794 -12.47 26.49 -0.58
CA TRP A 794 -11.34 26.18 0.28
C TRP A 794 -10.86 27.40 1.05
N ASN A 795 -10.61 27.20 2.35
CA ASN A 795 -10.11 28.23 3.24
C ASN A 795 -8.81 27.74 3.93
N PRO A 796 -7.62 28.25 3.53
CA PRO A 796 -6.36 27.84 4.14
C PRO A 796 -6.22 28.25 5.62
N ASP A 797 -7.01 29.22 6.11
CA ASP A 797 -6.99 29.63 7.51
C ASP A 797 -7.57 28.55 8.46
N GLU A 798 -8.34 27.63 7.93
CA GLU A 798 -8.96 26.53 8.67
C GLU A 798 -8.22 25.19 8.48
N ALA A 799 -7.14 25.18 7.71
CA ALA A 799 -6.41 23.91 7.41
C ALA A 799 -6.00 23.16 8.69
N ALA A 800 -5.57 23.87 9.74
CA ALA A 800 -5.21 23.24 11.01
C ALA A 800 -6.38 22.59 11.73
N VAL A 801 -7.56 23.24 11.75
CA VAL A 801 -8.79 22.68 12.35
C VAL A 801 -9.22 21.43 11.58
N LYS A 802 -9.20 21.46 10.25
CA LYS A 802 -9.56 20.34 9.38
C LYS A 802 -8.60 19.16 9.54
N ALA A 803 -7.29 19.44 9.61
CA ALA A 803 -6.28 18.43 9.84
C ALA A 803 -6.48 17.72 11.18
N VAL A 804 -6.69 18.46 12.27
CA VAL A 804 -6.96 17.91 13.59
C VAL A 804 -8.33 17.19 13.63
N PHE A 805 -9.36 17.73 12.95
CA PHE A 805 -10.66 17.06 12.83
C PHE A 805 -10.51 15.67 12.18
N ASN A 806 -9.82 15.58 11.06
CA ASN A 806 -9.59 14.29 10.36
C ASN A 806 -8.80 13.31 11.25
N GLU A 807 -7.80 13.79 12.00
CA GLU A 807 -7.01 12.98 12.93
C GLU A 807 -7.83 12.50 14.14
N TYR A 808 -8.77 13.29 14.61
CA TYR A 808 -9.60 12.98 15.76
C TYR A 808 -10.82 12.12 15.39
N TYR A 809 -11.51 12.49 14.30
CA TYR A 809 -12.80 11.91 13.93
C TYR A 809 -12.67 10.77 12.91
N GLY A 810 -11.80 10.91 11.91
CA GLY A 810 -11.95 10.33 10.60
C GLY A 810 -11.50 8.91 10.35
N GLY A 811 -10.20 8.64 10.15
CA GLY A 811 -9.76 7.48 9.39
C GLY A 811 -8.79 6.52 10.07
N GLY A 812 -8.17 6.86 11.18
CA GLY A 812 -7.22 5.99 11.89
C GLY A 812 -7.90 5.08 12.92
N MET A 813 -7.21 4.04 13.37
CA MET A 813 -7.75 3.08 14.36
C MET A 813 -8.09 3.71 15.72
N ASN A 814 -7.50 4.87 16.03
CA ASN A 814 -7.78 5.63 17.24
C ASN A 814 -8.92 6.66 17.09
N THR A 815 -9.51 6.81 15.89
CA THR A 815 -10.54 7.81 15.61
C THR A 815 -11.91 7.40 16.12
N ILE A 816 -12.81 8.40 16.25
CA ILE A 816 -14.20 8.20 16.68
C ILE A 816 -14.93 7.19 15.79
N VAL A 817 -14.84 7.37 14.46
CA VAL A 817 -15.54 6.49 13.50
C VAL A 817 -15.09 5.04 13.65
N PHE A 818 -13.80 4.78 13.72
CA PHE A 818 -13.29 3.42 13.82
C PHE A 818 -13.70 2.76 15.15
N GLN A 819 -13.55 3.48 16.26
CA GLN A 819 -13.91 2.97 17.59
C GLN A 819 -15.38 2.64 17.71
N GLU A 820 -16.27 3.51 17.20
CA GLU A 820 -17.72 3.34 17.31
C GLU A 820 -18.25 2.29 16.32
N MET A 821 -17.77 2.30 15.08
CA MET A 821 -18.34 1.45 14.04
C MET A 821 -17.77 0.03 14.03
N ARG A 822 -16.46 -0.12 14.28
CA ARG A 822 -15.78 -1.42 14.25
C ARG A 822 -15.61 -2.00 15.64
N GLU A 823 -14.89 -1.32 16.53
CA GLU A 823 -14.45 -1.90 17.81
C GLU A 823 -15.61 -2.15 18.78
N ALA A 824 -16.47 -1.15 18.98
CA ALA A 824 -17.56 -1.25 19.93
C ALA A 824 -18.71 -2.11 19.44
N ARG A 825 -19.02 -2.09 18.15
CA ARG A 825 -20.28 -2.63 17.61
C ARG A 825 -20.09 -3.72 16.56
N GLY A 826 -18.89 -3.88 15.98
CA GLY A 826 -18.65 -4.85 14.91
C GLY A 826 -19.59 -4.66 13.71
N LEU A 827 -19.95 -3.40 13.39
CA LEU A 827 -20.87 -3.09 12.30
C LEU A 827 -20.21 -3.21 10.93
N ALA A 828 -18.90 -2.96 10.87
CA ALA A 828 -18.16 -2.99 9.61
C ALA A 828 -16.70 -3.38 9.85
N TYR A 829 -16.11 -4.04 8.88
CA TYR A 829 -14.66 -4.23 8.86
C TYR A 829 -13.93 -2.93 8.48
N ASN A 830 -14.46 -2.21 7.49
CA ASN A 830 -13.91 -0.95 7.04
C ASN A 830 -14.93 0.18 7.22
N ALA A 831 -14.59 1.16 8.06
CA ALA A 831 -15.38 2.36 8.29
C ALA A 831 -14.45 3.55 8.51
N TYR A 832 -14.65 4.62 7.76
CA TYR A 832 -13.91 5.86 7.92
C TYR A 832 -14.70 7.07 7.43
N ALA A 833 -14.26 8.25 7.81
CA ALA A 833 -14.81 9.51 7.35
C ALA A 833 -13.67 10.50 7.05
N ALA A 834 -13.91 11.46 6.18
CA ALA A 834 -12.94 12.51 5.92
C ALA A 834 -13.61 13.80 5.48
N TYR A 835 -13.07 14.91 5.94
CA TYR A 835 -13.33 16.24 5.39
C TYR A 835 -12.24 16.52 4.35
N ILE A 836 -12.67 16.73 3.10
CA ILE A 836 -11.78 16.81 1.93
C ILE A 836 -11.57 18.26 1.55
N GLU A 837 -10.28 18.63 1.48
CA GLU A 837 -9.86 19.89 0.90
C GLU A 837 -9.56 19.70 -0.60
N PRO A 838 -9.98 20.63 -1.47
CA PRO A 838 -9.80 20.49 -2.91
C PRO A 838 -8.33 20.67 -3.32
N TYR A 839 -7.98 20.04 -4.43
CA TYR A 839 -6.70 20.24 -5.09
C TYR A 839 -6.68 21.53 -5.95
N TYR A 840 -7.83 21.91 -6.53
CA TYR A 840 -7.99 23.09 -7.38
C TYR A 840 -8.84 24.15 -6.66
N THR A 841 -8.52 25.43 -6.85
CA THR A 841 -9.23 26.55 -6.20
C THR A 841 -10.70 26.71 -6.60
N ASP A 842 -11.10 26.18 -7.74
CA ASP A 842 -12.48 26.22 -8.26
C ASP A 842 -13.33 25.03 -7.78
N HIS A 843 -12.76 24.07 -7.05
CA HIS A 843 -13.52 22.99 -6.42
C HIS A 843 -13.87 23.35 -4.99
N PRO A 844 -15.07 23.00 -4.51
CA PRO A 844 -15.44 23.16 -3.11
C PRO A 844 -14.87 22.06 -2.22
N GLU A 845 -14.84 22.33 -0.94
CA GLU A 845 -14.64 21.35 0.12
C GLU A 845 -15.88 20.46 0.24
N TYR A 846 -15.72 19.22 0.73
CA TYR A 846 -16.84 18.34 1.05
C TYR A 846 -16.46 17.32 2.13
N PHE A 847 -17.49 16.76 2.76
CA PHE A 847 -17.34 15.69 3.75
C PHE A 847 -17.93 14.38 3.21
N PHE A 848 -17.33 13.26 3.59
CA PHE A 848 -17.93 11.95 3.34
C PHE A 848 -17.66 10.96 4.46
N THR A 849 -18.55 9.95 4.55
CA THR A 849 -18.31 8.72 5.30
C THR A 849 -18.26 7.54 4.35
N HIS A 850 -17.51 6.50 4.70
CA HIS A 850 -17.44 5.24 3.94
C HIS A 850 -17.61 4.05 4.86
N ILE A 851 -18.35 3.04 4.40
CA ILE A 851 -18.53 1.79 5.11
C ILE A 851 -18.69 0.62 4.15
N ILE A 852 -18.07 -0.51 4.52
CA ILE A 852 -18.33 -1.83 3.91
C ILE A 852 -18.93 -2.70 5.01
N THR A 853 -20.18 -3.16 4.79
CA THR A 853 -20.94 -3.89 5.81
C THR A 853 -21.85 -4.95 5.17
N GLN A 854 -22.48 -5.75 5.99
CA GLN A 854 -23.51 -6.71 5.55
C GLN A 854 -24.88 -6.03 5.35
N HIS A 855 -25.74 -6.64 4.54
CA HIS A 855 -27.09 -6.13 4.24
C HIS A 855 -27.93 -5.87 5.50
N ASP A 856 -27.91 -6.80 6.43
CA ASP A 856 -28.69 -6.75 7.69
C ASP A 856 -28.14 -5.74 8.70
N LYS A 857 -26.87 -5.34 8.58
CA LYS A 857 -26.23 -4.35 9.46
C LYS A 857 -26.26 -2.91 8.91
N MET A 858 -26.58 -2.74 7.64
CA MET A 858 -26.43 -1.43 6.97
C MET A 858 -27.24 -0.34 7.68
N MET A 859 -28.50 -0.59 8.02
CA MET A 859 -29.33 0.45 8.64
C MET A 859 -28.91 0.78 10.07
N ASP A 860 -28.37 -0.18 10.81
CA ASP A 860 -27.78 0.06 12.12
C ASP A 860 -26.51 0.91 11.97
N ALA A 861 -25.69 0.61 10.96
CA ALA A 861 -24.50 1.40 10.65
C ALA A 861 -24.85 2.85 10.26
N VAL A 862 -25.86 3.04 9.40
CA VAL A 862 -26.33 4.40 9.01
C VAL A 862 -26.85 5.15 10.23
N GLY A 863 -27.69 4.50 11.05
CA GLY A 863 -28.24 5.10 12.25
C GLY A 863 -27.14 5.58 13.20
N HIS A 864 -26.13 4.74 13.40
CA HIS A 864 -25.03 5.06 14.29
C HIS A 864 -24.06 6.12 13.71
N PHE A 865 -23.80 6.10 12.39
CA PHE A 865 -23.10 7.21 11.77
C PHE A 865 -23.81 8.55 11.97
N LEU A 866 -25.12 8.59 11.77
CA LEU A 866 -25.91 9.81 12.00
C LEU A 866 -25.89 10.25 13.47
N GLU A 867 -25.88 9.31 14.41
CA GLU A 867 -25.74 9.60 15.84
C GLU A 867 -24.42 10.32 16.12
N ILE A 868 -23.26 9.72 15.72
CA ILE A 868 -21.95 10.31 15.97
C ILE A 868 -21.64 11.55 15.11
N LEU A 869 -22.41 11.79 14.03
CA LEU A 869 -22.34 13.01 13.23
C LEU A 869 -23.19 14.14 13.81
N ASN A 870 -24.29 13.84 14.49
CA ASN A 870 -25.17 14.85 15.07
C ASN A 870 -24.77 15.18 16.51
N GLU A 871 -24.19 14.23 17.21
CA GLU A 871 -23.71 14.34 18.59
C GLU A 871 -22.29 13.74 18.67
N MET A 872 -21.33 14.46 18.08
CA MET A 872 -19.94 13.98 18.07
C MET A 872 -19.45 13.75 19.51
N PRO A 873 -18.94 12.55 19.85
CA PRO A 873 -18.36 12.29 21.15
C PRO A 873 -17.18 13.24 21.44
N GLU A 874 -17.23 13.91 22.59
CA GLU A 874 -16.18 14.83 23.04
C GLU A 874 -15.27 14.11 24.04
N SER A 875 -13.94 14.13 23.80
CA SER A 875 -12.90 13.56 24.68
C SER A 875 -11.65 14.41 24.61
N GLU A 876 -11.32 15.10 25.70
CA GLU A 876 -10.07 15.87 25.79
C GLU A 876 -8.85 14.97 25.70
N GLN A 877 -8.93 13.73 26.18
CA GLN A 877 -7.85 12.75 26.11
C GLN A 877 -7.57 12.35 24.66
N ALA A 878 -8.60 11.93 23.93
CA ALA A 878 -8.46 11.54 22.53
C ALA A 878 -8.02 12.71 21.63
N PHE A 879 -8.56 13.91 21.89
CA PHE A 879 -8.16 15.14 21.20
C PHE A 879 -6.69 15.46 21.46
N GLY A 880 -6.22 15.35 22.71
CA GLY A 880 -4.83 15.57 23.06
C GLY A 880 -3.89 14.65 22.30
N ILE A 881 -4.22 13.35 22.23
CA ILE A 881 -3.45 12.35 21.48
C ILE A 881 -3.43 12.68 19.98
N ALA A 882 -4.58 12.99 19.37
CA ALA A 882 -4.67 13.32 17.95
C ALA A 882 -3.85 14.56 17.58
N LYS A 883 -3.93 15.61 18.41
CA LYS A 883 -3.16 16.84 18.21
C LYS A 883 -1.65 16.61 18.37
N GLU A 884 -1.24 15.82 19.36
CA GLU A 884 0.17 15.46 19.59
C GLU A 884 0.72 14.62 18.44
N ALA A 885 -0.04 13.62 17.99
CA ALA A 885 0.32 12.78 16.84
C ALA A 885 0.59 13.62 15.59
N LEU A 886 -0.33 14.53 15.25
CA LEU A 886 -0.17 15.45 14.11
C LEU A 886 1.05 16.36 14.29
N THR A 887 1.29 16.86 15.50
CA THR A 887 2.44 17.73 15.80
C THR A 887 3.77 17.00 15.59
N LYS A 888 3.90 15.78 16.12
CA LYS A 888 5.11 14.96 15.99
C LYS A 888 5.34 14.52 14.54
N ARG A 889 4.25 14.17 13.84
CA ARG A 889 4.30 13.81 12.41
C ARG A 889 4.84 14.96 11.58
N LEU A 890 4.24 16.14 11.64
CA LEU A 890 4.69 17.33 10.88
C LEU A 890 6.12 17.77 11.26
N ALA A 891 6.53 17.58 12.52
CA ALA A 891 7.88 17.88 12.94
C ALA A 891 8.92 16.90 12.37
N SER A 892 8.57 15.63 12.15
CA SER A 892 9.50 14.58 11.74
C SER A 892 9.47 14.25 10.25
N GLN A 893 8.41 14.58 9.52
CA GLN A 893 8.32 14.41 8.07
C GLN A 893 9.25 15.35 7.32
N ARG A 894 9.75 14.89 6.16
CA ARG A 894 10.57 15.69 5.24
C ARG A 894 10.08 15.50 3.81
N THR A 895 9.75 16.59 3.16
CA THR A 895 9.52 16.57 1.71
C THR A 895 10.86 16.65 1.01
N THR A 896 11.18 15.61 0.22
CA THR A 896 12.49 15.45 -0.43
C THR A 896 12.35 15.10 -1.90
N LYS A 897 13.43 15.11 -2.65
CA LYS A 897 13.52 14.61 -4.04
C LYS A 897 12.48 15.26 -4.96
N PHE A 898 11.82 14.48 -5.81
CA PHE A 898 10.74 14.94 -6.68
C PHE A 898 9.52 15.46 -5.90
N GLY A 899 9.36 15.04 -4.64
CA GLY A 899 8.32 15.53 -3.73
C GLY A 899 8.34 17.05 -3.54
N LEU A 900 9.52 17.69 -3.57
CA LEU A 900 9.66 19.15 -3.52
C LEU A 900 8.93 19.84 -4.69
N ILE A 901 9.05 19.28 -5.91
CA ILE A 901 8.35 19.78 -7.10
C ILE A 901 6.84 19.60 -6.93
N ASN A 902 6.41 18.42 -6.46
CA ASN A 902 4.99 18.13 -6.25
C ASN A 902 4.37 19.05 -5.18
N ALA A 903 5.10 19.35 -4.10
CA ALA A 903 4.64 20.28 -3.06
C ALA A 903 4.41 21.68 -3.64
N TRP A 904 5.34 22.17 -4.48
CA TRP A 904 5.17 23.45 -5.16
C TRP A 904 3.98 23.46 -6.13
N LEU A 905 3.82 22.38 -6.94
CA LEU A 905 2.69 22.24 -7.85
C LEU A 905 1.36 22.25 -7.09
N GLY A 906 1.28 21.48 -6.00
CA GLY A 906 0.10 21.45 -5.14
C GLY A 906 -0.23 22.81 -4.51
N ALA A 907 0.77 23.52 -4.03
CA ALA A 907 0.61 24.87 -3.51
C ALA A 907 0.08 25.83 -4.59
N LYS A 908 0.69 25.80 -5.80
CA LYS A 908 0.26 26.63 -6.93
C LYS A 908 -1.20 26.36 -7.35
N MET A 909 -1.61 25.08 -7.41
CA MET A 909 -2.99 24.70 -7.78
C MET A 909 -4.01 25.19 -6.74
N ARG A 910 -3.61 25.29 -5.47
CA ARG A 910 -4.41 25.85 -4.37
C ARG A 910 -4.29 27.39 -4.26
N GLY A 911 -3.51 28.04 -5.12
CA GLY A 911 -3.35 29.49 -5.13
C GLY A 911 -2.51 30.05 -3.97
N ILE A 912 -1.62 29.23 -3.39
CA ILE A 912 -0.68 29.63 -2.32
C ILE A 912 0.76 29.50 -2.79
N ASP A 913 1.69 30.22 -2.15
CA ASP A 913 3.12 30.26 -2.47
C ASP A 913 4.01 29.82 -1.30
N TYR A 914 3.45 29.10 -0.35
CA TYR A 914 4.09 28.58 0.86
C TYR A 914 3.67 27.13 1.13
N ASP A 915 4.45 26.45 1.97
CA ASP A 915 4.12 25.12 2.45
C ASP A 915 2.97 25.18 3.47
N ILE A 916 1.85 24.53 3.18
CA ILE A 916 0.67 24.58 4.05
C ILE A 916 0.93 23.87 5.40
N ASP A 917 1.82 22.88 5.43
CA ASP A 917 2.14 22.12 6.63
C ASP A 917 2.84 23.01 7.69
N GLU A 918 3.65 23.99 7.25
CA GLU A 918 4.21 25.00 8.16
C GLU A 918 3.12 25.79 8.86
N ARG A 919 2.08 26.19 8.12
CA ARG A 919 0.96 26.95 8.67
C ARG A 919 0.12 26.11 9.63
N ILE A 920 -0.15 24.85 9.25
CA ILE A 920 -0.86 23.88 10.13
C ILE A 920 -0.07 23.74 11.42
N TYR A 921 1.21 23.38 11.35
CA TYR A 921 2.08 23.17 12.52
C TYR A 921 2.09 24.36 13.48
N ASN A 922 2.27 25.55 12.94
CA ASN A 922 2.31 26.78 13.75
C ASN A 922 0.98 27.13 14.41
N ALA A 923 -0.15 26.68 13.85
CA ALA A 923 -1.49 26.89 14.40
C ALA A 923 -1.88 25.87 15.48
N LEU A 924 -1.33 24.63 15.43
CA LEU A 924 -1.71 23.53 16.32
C LEU A 924 -1.73 23.88 17.80
N PRO A 925 -0.75 24.61 18.39
CA PRO A 925 -0.79 24.94 19.81
C PRO A 925 -2.08 25.64 20.28
N ASN A 926 -2.71 26.40 19.38
CA ASN A 926 -3.89 27.20 19.68
C ASN A 926 -5.22 26.50 19.36
N ILE A 927 -5.19 25.34 18.70
CA ILE A 927 -6.41 24.56 18.39
C ILE A 927 -6.89 23.86 19.66
N THR A 928 -8.18 23.98 19.94
CA THR A 928 -8.87 23.37 21.09
C THR A 928 -9.91 22.34 20.64
N LEU A 929 -10.35 21.46 21.52
CA LEU A 929 -11.45 20.52 21.24
C LEU A 929 -12.72 21.28 20.83
N GLN A 930 -12.98 22.44 21.45
CA GLN A 930 -14.16 23.25 21.12
C GLN A 930 -14.12 23.84 19.70
N ASP A 931 -12.94 24.07 19.12
CA ASP A 931 -12.79 24.48 17.72
C ASP A 931 -13.21 23.32 16.78
N ILE A 932 -12.85 22.08 17.13
CA ILE A 932 -13.22 20.89 16.39
C ILE A 932 -14.73 20.62 16.49
N VAL A 933 -15.29 20.70 17.70
CA VAL A 933 -16.73 20.55 17.95
C VAL A 933 -17.53 21.61 17.21
N LYS A 934 -17.06 22.86 17.21
CA LYS A 934 -17.69 23.93 16.44
C LYS A 934 -17.63 23.65 14.94
N PHE A 935 -16.48 23.24 14.41
CA PHE A 935 -16.30 22.93 13.00
C PHE A 935 -17.23 21.79 12.56
N GLU A 936 -17.32 20.72 13.35
CA GLU A 936 -18.21 19.60 13.10
C GLU A 936 -19.69 20.04 13.08
N LYS A 937 -20.14 20.80 14.10
CA LYS A 937 -21.51 21.31 14.18
C LYS A 937 -21.90 22.23 13.02
N GLU A 938 -20.96 23.01 12.52
CA GLU A 938 -21.20 23.93 11.41
C GLU A 938 -21.20 23.22 10.06
N GLN A 939 -20.36 22.16 9.90
CA GLN A 939 -20.12 21.55 8.60
C GLN A 939 -20.79 20.19 8.38
N MET A 940 -21.10 19.42 9.45
CA MET A 940 -21.55 18.03 9.33
C MET A 940 -22.82 17.71 10.13
N ALA A 941 -22.99 18.25 11.34
CA ALA A 941 -24.12 17.91 12.20
C ALA A 941 -25.45 18.39 11.60
N ASN A 942 -26.45 17.50 11.59
CA ASN A 942 -27.80 17.76 11.10
C ASN A 942 -27.86 18.25 9.63
N LYS A 943 -26.83 17.94 8.85
CA LYS A 943 -26.77 18.27 7.44
C LYS A 943 -27.51 17.23 6.58
N PRO A 944 -27.96 17.59 5.38
CA PRO A 944 -28.44 16.60 4.42
C PRO A 944 -27.27 15.82 3.82
N TYR A 945 -27.51 14.54 3.53
CA TYR A 945 -26.53 13.64 2.94
C TYR A 945 -27.05 13.01 1.65
N ARG A 946 -26.16 12.85 0.68
CA ARG A 946 -26.37 11.96 -0.45
C ARG A 946 -25.83 10.59 -0.08
N TYR A 947 -26.72 9.61 0.04
CA TYR A 947 -26.39 8.22 0.32
C TYR A 947 -26.14 7.50 -0.99
N VAL A 948 -24.94 6.97 -1.17
CA VAL A 948 -24.51 6.24 -2.35
C VAL A 948 -24.36 4.78 -1.95
N ILE A 949 -25.24 3.89 -2.46
CA ILE A 949 -25.37 2.50 -2.02
C ILE A 949 -25.22 1.56 -3.21
N LEU A 950 -24.26 0.64 -3.14
CA LEU A 950 -24.10 -0.46 -4.10
C LEU A 950 -24.48 -1.77 -3.40
N GLY A 951 -25.53 -2.45 -3.88
CA GLY A 951 -25.98 -3.71 -3.30
C GLY A 951 -27.24 -4.28 -3.96
N ASP A 952 -27.68 -5.45 -3.51
CA ASP A 952 -28.93 -6.08 -3.99
C ASP A 952 -30.13 -5.56 -3.18
N GLU A 953 -31.05 -4.86 -3.82
CA GLU A 953 -32.27 -4.34 -3.21
C GLU A 953 -33.16 -5.43 -2.53
N LYS A 954 -33.06 -6.69 -2.97
CA LYS A 954 -33.85 -7.78 -2.37
C LYS A 954 -33.37 -8.12 -0.95
N GLU A 955 -32.11 -7.85 -0.67
CA GLU A 955 -31.47 -8.09 0.62
C GLU A 955 -31.48 -6.85 1.52
N LEU A 956 -31.83 -5.67 0.99
CA LEU A 956 -31.84 -4.38 1.71
C LEU A 956 -33.19 -4.10 2.41
N ASP A 957 -33.18 -3.51 3.60
CA ASP A 957 -34.39 -2.93 4.21
C ASP A 957 -34.80 -1.63 3.51
N MET A 958 -35.44 -1.81 2.35
CA MET A 958 -35.90 -0.68 1.51
C MET A 958 -36.89 0.23 2.24
N LYS A 959 -37.61 -0.27 3.26
CA LYS A 959 -38.55 0.54 4.03
C LYS A 959 -37.83 1.48 4.99
N ALA A 960 -36.75 1.00 5.58
CA ALA A 960 -35.91 1.83 6.44
C ALA A 960 -35.13 2.86 5.60
N ILE A 961 -34.54 2.44 4.47
CA ILE A 961 -33.83 3.33 3.55
C ILE A 961 -34.73 4.47 3.05
N GLN A 962 -35.99 4.19 2.72
CA GLN A 962 -36.93 5.22 2.22
C GLN A 962 -37.20 6.31 3.25
N LYS A 963 -36.99 6.06 4.55
CA LYS A 963 -37.14 7.08 5.59
C LYS A 963 -35.99 8.10 5.60
N LEU A 964 -34.84 7.76 5.02
CA LEU A 964 -33.71 8.66 4.94
C LEU A 964 -33.93 9.76 3.90
N GLY A 965 -34.68 9.48 2.82
CA GLY A 965 -34.94 10.43 1.74
C GLY A 965 -35.51 9.77 0.48
N PRO A 966 -35.71 10.56 -0.59
CA PRO A 966 -36.14 10.04 -1.88
C PRO A 966 -35.07 9.10 -2.49
N ILE A 967 -35.54 7.97 -3.02
CA ILE A 967 -34.68 6.96 -3.63
C ILE A 967 -34.65 7.16 -5.14
N ARG A 968 -33.46 7.30 -5.68
CA ARG A 968 -33.17 7.24 -7.10
C ARG A 968 -32.37 5.95 -7.40
N ARG A 969 -32.95 5.10 -8.26
CA ARG A 969 -32.26 3.93 -8.78
C ARG A 969 -31.49 4.33 -10.01
N VAL A 970 -30.21 3.98 -10.03
CA VAL A 970 -29.32 4.19 -11.15
C VAL A 970 -28.86 2.83 -11.68
N SER A 971 -28.91 2.63 -12.97
CA SER A 971 -28.43 1.37 -13.56
C SER A 971 -26.91 1.36 -13.70
N THR A 972 -26.35 0.17 -13.92
CA THR A 972 -24.92 0.00 -14.22
C THR A 972 -24.54 0.82 -15.46
N GLU A 973 -25.36 0.82 -16.51
CA GLU A 973 -25.14 1.63 -17.73
C GLU A 973 -25.20 3.14 -17.41
N GLU A 974 -26.08 3.55 -16.49
CA GLU A 974 -26.18 4.96 -16.13
C GLU A 974 -24.95 5.45 -15.38
N ILE A 975 -24.38 4.66 -14.45
CA ILE A 975 -23.20 5.08 -13.70
C ILE A 975 -21.93 5.04 -14.54
N PHE A 976 -21.77 4.10 -15.46
CA PHE A 976 -20.62 4.02 -16.35
C PHE A 976 -20.74 4.89 -17.60
N GLY A 977 -21.97 5.14 -18.08
CA GLY A 977 -22.21 5.92 -19.30
C GLY A 977 -22.10 5.14 -20.61
N TYR A 978 -21.95 3.79 -20.54
CA TYR A 978 -21.84 2.89 -21.69
C TYR A 978 -22.52 1.53 -21.45
#